data_9f27a8828bedf77b0043e5bf1a6ac541
#
_entry.id   9f27a8828bedf77b0043e5bf1a6ac541
#
_cell.length_a   1.000
_cell.length_b   1.000
_cell.length_c   1.000
_cell.angle_alpha   90.00
_cell.angle_beta   90.00
_cell.angle_gamma   90.00
#
_symmetry.space_group_name_H-M   'P 1'
#
loop_
_entity.id
_entity.type
_entity.pdbx_description
1 polymer ?
#
loop_
_entity_poly.entity_id
_entity_poly.type
_entity_poly.pdbx_seq_one_letter_code
_entity_poly.pdbx_strand_id
1 'polypeptide(L)'
;MKRHYVSSMQFRLIFLFLICFLSNQTIKAQVNFTANDRVLEYDKVFRFGVNLGYYPPWTTEELANLAGGNPALGIKGIGANTARPSIEEYLLESYGYDALIPTYETLYQRGMRDLNAIVGGPSEAHRDYAFHCPTKKTIMFRNMYEPIWDGGLNGTPVNENNYYALYLWKAVNKYKKYVRVWEIVNEPDFDFSGTQWQGDYLPNFGWWTSNPEPCDYQLHAPITEYVRMLRISWEVIKAADPTAFVEIGALGYPHFLDAVMRNTDNPNNGQVTAEYPLKGGAFFDVMGFHTYPHIDGSLWTYRPDNGQISGFHRHSDGAIDSGIVKKKVWFQRVLDKYGYNGVTFPKKNWTITEFNLPRRVFSSSNYIGSEELQRNSIIKAAVKCYQEDMMQLHVFSLGDNKPVSQANYEFDLMGFYKFVDASNRGTGGQVNSMGIAYKTMSDAVAGSVFDAAKTAQMNLPSNVGGGAFRFPNTNRYVYILWAKTQNDYSEDVFASYSFPQSFSLSGLEKREWFYSQNNSSSTILPSNISLTAAPIYLSNAFTIPIELVDFSGKRVNNTSQLKWETATEINTSNFEIERSNDGQNFKAIGQVKAQGNSVTPQYYTFSDDRKINAVVYYRLKANDLDGKLTYSKIVALTEETASKTLVFPNPFGKKLTIQLNTDATKTTEDFDVSLMDMSGRMMFQQKIQNNVEWSTEHLPAGIYILKVAGQGAVETRKVIKY
;
A
#
# COMPACT_ATOMS: atom_id res chain seq x y z
N MET A 1 15.50 -54.70 -57.43
CA MET A 1 15.08 -54.38 -56.06
C MET A 1 16.15 -53.49 -55.47
N LYS A 2 15.95 -52.15 -55.54
CA LYS A 2 16.74 -51.13 -54.81
C LYS A 2 15.77 -50.34 -53.97
N ARG A 3 15.76 -50.56 -52.65
CA ARG A 3 15.03 -49.76 -51.70
C ARG A 3 15.92 -48.63 -51.19
N HIS A 4 15.40 -47.46 -51.30
CA HIS A 4 16.02 -46.22 -50.88
C HIS A 4 16.22 -46.16 -49.36
N TYR A 5 17.45 -45.94 -48.93
CA TYR A 5 17.78 -45.36 -47.65
C TYR A 5 17.90 -43.84 -47.87
N VAL A 6 16.85 -43.09 -47.57
CA VAL A 6 16.90 -41.64 -47.48
C VAL A 6 16.57 -41.26 -46.07
N SER A 7 17.64 -40.93 -45.38
CA SER A 7 17.72 -39.79 -44.48
C SER A 7 16.97 -39.81 -43.16
N SER A 8 17.48 -40.55 -42.21
CA SER A 8 17.35 -40.20 -40.79
C SER A 8 18.18 -38.95 -40.40
N MET A 9 19.08 -38.51 -41.31
CA MET A 9 19.94 -37.34 -41.05
C MET A 9 19.30 -36.02 -41.43
N GLN A 10 18.40 -35.98 -42.41
CA GLN A 10 17.67 -34.76 -42.79
C GLN A 10 16.54 -34.43 -41.76
N PHE A 11 15.91 -35.43 -41.17
CA PHE A 11 14.94 -35.21 -40.12
C PHE A 11 15.57 -34.70 -38.80
N ARG A 12 16.80 -35.15 -38.48
CA ARG A 12 17.52 -34.63 -37.31
C ARG A 12 18.03 -33.20 -37.53
N LEU A 13 18.41 -32.80 -38.73
CA LEU A 13 18.81 -31.43 -39.05
C LEU A 13 17.60 -30.46 -39.06
N ILE A 14 16.44 -30.90 -39.54
CA ILE A 14 15.22 -30.10 -39.52
C ILE A 14 14.72 -29.94 -38.07
N PHE A 15 14.83 -30.96 -37.22
CA PHE A 15 14.45 -30.87 -35.80
C PHE A 15 15.44 -30.03 -34.98
N LEU A 16 16.74 -30.07 -35.28
CA LEU A 16 17.74 -29.18 -34.70
C LEU A 16 17.58 -27.74 -35.19
N PHE A 17 17.22 -27.49 -36.44
CA PHE A 17 16.90 -26.15 -36.94
C PHE A 17 15.59 -25.63 -36.37
N LEU A 18 14.56 -26.47 -36.15
CA LEU A 18 13.34 -26.07 -35.45
C LEU A 18 13.59 -25.80 -33.96
N ILE A 19 14.44 -26.57 -33.28
CA ILE A 19 14.80 -26.32 -31.88
C ILE A 19 15.69 -25.08 -31.78
N CYS A 20 16.61 -24.82 -32.71
CA CYS A 20 17.35 -23.56 -32.76
C CYS A 20 16.46 -22.35 -33.12
N PHE A 21 15.41 -22.53 -33.93
CA PHE A 21 14.43 -21.46 -34.19
C PHE A 21 13.46 -21.24 -33.02
N LEU A 22 13.19 -22.25 -32.19
CA LEU A 22 12.37 -22.11 -30.97
C LEU A 22 13.20 -21.60 -29.79
N SER A 23 14.53 -21.70 -29.79
CA SER A 23 15.38 -21.15 -28.73
C SER A 23 15.82 -19.70 -28.98
N ASN A 24 15.57 -19.13 -30.15
CA ASN A 24 15.81 -17.73 -30.50
C ASN A 24 14.51 -16.90 -30.62
N GLN A 25 13.41 -17.34 -30.05
CA GLN A 25 12.38 -16.39 -29.68
C GLN A 25 12.91 -15.67 -28.43
N THR A 26 13.69 -14.62 -28.63
CA THR A 26 13.79 -13.53 -27.69
C THR A 26 12.36 -13.23 -27.26
N ILE A 27 12.07 -13.48 -26.00
CA ILE A 27 10.83 -13.04 -25.38
C ILE A 27 10.84 -11.52 -25.56
N LYS A 28 10.26 -11.04 -26.65
CA LYS A 28 9.88 -9.65 -26.76
C LYS A 28 8.77 -9.50 -25.73
N ALA A 29 9.12 -9.05 -24.55
CA ALA A 29 8.17 -8.61 -23.56
C ALA A 29 7.50 -7.31 -24.06
N GLN A 30 6.95 -7.37 -25.28
CA GLN A 30 6.13 -6.31 -25.80
C GLN A 30 4.71 -6.64 -25.36
N VAL A 31 4.27 -5.99 -24.31
CA VAL A 31 2.85 -6.02 -23.93
C VAL A 31 2.10 -5.29 -25.04
N ASN A 32 1.33 -6.02 -25.83
CA ASN A 32 0.48 -5.42 -26.86
C ASN A 32 -0.74 -4.86 -26.14
N PHE A 33 -0.78 -3.55 -25.93
CA PHE A 33 -1.97 -2.88 -25.39
C PHE A 33 -2.93 -2.54 -26.49
N THR A 34 -4.20 -2.65 -26.15
CA THR A 34 -5.29 -2.03 -26.87
C THR A 34 -6.07 -1.14 -25.88
N ALA A 35 -6.79 -0.16 -26.37
CA ALA A 35 -7.70 0.64 -25.53
C ALA A 35 -8.83 -0.21 -24.91
N ASN A 36 -8.96 -1.47 -25.33
CA ASN A 36 -9.91 -2.46 -24.82
C ASN A 36 -9.26 -3.39 -23.78
N ASP A 37 -8.00 -3.19 -23.40
CA ASP A 37 -7.36 -4.04 -22.41
C ASP A 37 -8.11 -3.94 -21.09
N ARG A 38 -8.29 -5.09 -20.48
CA ARG A 38 -9.05 -5.23 -19.25
C ARG A 38 -8.33 -4.48 -18.13
N VAL A 39 -8.99 -3.50 -17.53
CA VAL A 39 -8.57 -2.91 -16.27
C VAL A 39 -8.65 -3.99 -15.18
N LEU A 40 -7.61 -4.14 -14.37
CA LEU A 40 -7.63 -5.07 -13.26
C LEU A 40 -8.77 -4.72 -12.30
N GLU A 41 -9.56 -5.74 -11.93
CA GLU A 41 -10.55 -5.56 -10.88
C GLU A 41 -9.85 -5.52 -9.52
N TYR A 42 -10.21 -4.52 -8.73
CA TYR A 42 -9.81 -4.45 -7.34
C TYR A 42 -10.69 -5.39 -6.50
N ASP A 43 -10.09 -5.98 -5.47
CA ASP A 43 -10.76 -6.96 -4.58
C ASP A 43 -11.85 -6.36 -3.67
N LYS A 44 -12.11 -5.06 -3.82
CA LYS A 44 -13.07 -4.26 -3.04
C LYS A 44 -12.74 -4.11 -1.55
N VAL A 45 -11.54 -4.46 -1.15
CA VAL A 45 -11.07 -4.23 0.21
C VAL A 45 -10.52 -2.81 0.33
N PHE A 46 -11.32 -1.90 0.81
CA PHE A 46 -10.95 -0.50 1.00
C PHE A 46 -9.75 -0.34 1.95
N ARG A 47 -8.82 0.54 1.60
CA ARG A 47 -7.63 0.84 2.39
C ARG A 47 -7.69 2.23 3.01
N PHE A 48 -7.42 2.28 4.31
CA PHE A 48 -7.26 3.50 5.10
C PHE A 48 -5.83 3.98 4.99
N GLY A 49 -5.61 5.04 4.23
CA GLY A 49 -4.28 5.53 3.87
C GLY A 49 -3.88 6.81 4.61
N VAL A 50 -2.57 7.03 4.66
CA VAL A 50 -1.97 8.25 5.20
C VAL A 50 -0.75 8.68 4.40
N ASN A 51 -0.58 9.98 4.19
CA ASN A 51 0.67 10.59 3.79
C ASN A 51 1.53 10.78 5.04
N LEU A 52 2.64 10.04 5.14
CA LEU A 52 3.47 10.02 6.36
C LEU A 52 4.13 11.36 6.65
N GLY A 53 4.49 12.12 5.61
CA GLY A 53 5.23 13.37 5.75
C GLY A 53 6.70 13.17 6.13
N TYR A 54 7.38 14.29 6.41
CA TYR A 54 8.77 14.33 6.83
C TYR A 54 8.91 15.25 8.04
N TYR A 55 9.24 14.69 9.20
CA TYR A 55 9.27 15.39 10.49
C TYR A 55 10.59 15.11 11.23
N PRO A 56 11.70 15.73 10.82
CA PRO A 56 12.97 15.54 11.52
C PRO A 56 12.86 15.97 13.00
N PRO A 57 13.44 15.22 13.94
CA PRO A 57 14.34 14.05 13.76
C PRO A 57 13.63 12.68 13.78
N TRP A 58 12.31 12.60 13.59
CA TRP A 58 11.57 11.34 13.58
C TRP A 58 12.00 10.45 12.42
N THR A 59 12.22 9.17 12.71
CA THR A 59 12.54 8.16 11.70
C THR A 59 11.28 7.63 11.03
N THR A 60 11.44 7.02 9.86
CA THR A 60 10.31 6.37 9.17
C THR A 60 9.66 5.28 10.02
N GLU A 61 10.45 4.55 10.82
CA GLU A 61 9.91 3.53 11.73
C GLU A 61 9.00 4.14 12.79
N GLU A 62 9.41 5.24 13.41
CA GLU A 62 8.62 5.96 14.39
C GLU A 62 7.32 6.49 13.78
N LEU A 63 7.39 7.07 12.57
CA LEU A 63 6.21 7.53 11.85
C LEU A 63 5.29 6.37 11.45
N ALA A 64 5.83 5.25 11.02
CA ALA A 64 5.07 4.04 10.73
C ALA A 64 4.36 3.48 11.98
N ASN A 65 5.00 3.56 13.15
CA ASN A 65 4.38 3.21 14.43
C ASN A 65 3.19 4.14 14.76
N LEU A 66 3.31 5.44 14.49
CA LEU A 66 2.19 6.38 14.68
C LEU A 66 1.04 6.12 13.70
N ALA A 67 1.34 5.70 12.49
CA ALA A 67 0.35 5.43 11.47
C ALA A 67 -0.38 4.09 11.70
N GLY A 68 0.35 2.97 11.68
CA GLY A 68 -0.22 1.62 11.78
C GLY A 68 -0.40 1.12 13.21
N GLY A 69 0.38 1.65 14.15
CA GLY A 69 0.46 1.16 15.53
C GLY A 69 1.65 0.24 15.78
N ASN A 70 2.03 0.13 17.04
CA ASN A 70 3.03 -0.82 17.52
C ASN A 70 2.69 -1.28 18.95
N PRO A 71 1.97 -2.41 19.10
CA PRO A 71 1.55 -2.89 20.41
C PRO A 71 2.71 -3.16 21.37
N ALA A 72 3.87 -3.61 20.86
CA ALA A 72 5.04 -3.86 21.68
C ALA A 72 5.60 -2.58 22.38
N LEU A 73 5.30 -1.41 21.79
CA LEU A 73 5.64 -0.11 22.36
C LEU A 73 4.43 0.60 22.99
N GLY A 74 3.26 -0.04 23.05
CA GLY A 74 2.03 0.56 23.55
C GLY A 74 1.47 1.66 22.64
N ILE A 75 1.91 1.75 21.39
CA ILE A 75 1.46 2.77 20.42
C ILE A 75 0.23 2.24 19.67
N LYS A 76 -0.93 2.85 19.88
CA LYS A 76 -2.18 2.44 19.22
C LYS A 76 -2.20 2.74 17.72
N GLY A 77 -1.46 3.75 17.24
CA GLY A 77 -1.52 4.27 15.88
C GLY A 77 -2.86 4.94 15.56
N ILE A 78 -3.01 5.39 14.32
CA ILE A 78 -4.26 5.95 13.80
C ILE A 78 -5.08 4.94 12.99
N GLY A 79 -4.65 3.68 12.92
CA GLY A 79 -5.35 2.64 12.17
C GLY A 79 -5.17 2.70 10.65
N ALA A 80 -4.14 3.40 10.16
CA ALA A 80 -3.79 3.34 8.75
C ALA A 80 -3.29 1.94 8.38
N ASN A 81 -3.79 1.39 7.27
CA ASN A 81 -3.40 0.08 6.75
C ASN A 81 -2.84 0.15 5.33
N THR A 82 -2.62 1.36 4.82
CA THR A 82 -1.81 1.66 3.64
C THR A 82 -1.12 3.03 3.82
N ALA A 83 -0.11 3.30 3.00
CA ALA A 83 0.60 4.57 2.96
C ALA A 83 0.97 4.92 1.53
N ARG A 84 1.36 6.19 1.32
CA ARG A 84 1.76 6.74 0.02
C ARG A 84 3.22 7.24 0.08
N PRO A 85 4.21 6.32 0.01
CA PRO A 85 5.61 6.69 -0.08
C PRO A 85 6.01 7.05 -1.51
N SER A 86 7.18 7.67 -1.68
CA SER A 86 7.76 7.92 -3.00
C SER A 86 8.95 7.00 -3.29
N ILE A 87 9.18 6.73 -4.58
CA ILE A 87 10.34 6.02 -5.12
C ILE A 87 10.95 6.91 -6.21
N GLU A 88 11.60 7.98 -5.79
CA GLU A 88 12.19 8.96 -6.68
C GLU A 88 13.51 8.44 -7.30
N GLU A 89 13.65 8.58 -8.61
CA GLU A 89 14.84 8.07 -9.33
C GLU A 89 16.13 8.69 -8.81
N TYR A 90 16.15 10.00 -8.54
CA TYR A 90 17.35 10.67 -8.03
C TYR A 90 17.84 10.11 -6.69
N LEU A 91 16.94 9.60 -5.85
CA LEU A 91 17.32 8.93 -4.59
C LEU A 91 17.94 7.56 -4.87
N LEU A 92 17.33 6.79 -5.79
CA LEU A 92 17.80 5.45 -6.12
C LEU A 92 19.15 5.48 -6.85
N GLU A 93 19.36 6.44 -7.73
CA GLU A 93 20.65 6.63 -8.40
C GLU A 93 21.73 7.11 -7.41
N SER A 94 21.37 7.93 -6.42
CA SER A 94 22.32 8.44 -5.43
C SER A 94 22.70 7.42 -4.34
N TYR A 95 21.73 6.59 -3.90
CA TYR A 95 21.90 5.71 -2.72
C TYR A 95 21.74 4.22 -3.04
N GLY A 96 21.45 3.87 -4.30
CA GLY A 96 21.21 2.50 -4.77
C GLY A 96 19.75 2.07 -4.65
N TYR A 97 19.38 1.11 -5.50
CA TYR A 97 17.99 0.62 -5.61
C TYR A 97 17.49 -0.17 -4.38
N ASP A 98 18.36 -0.51 -3.43
CA ASP A 98 17.99 -1.15 -2.18
C ASP A 98 17.78 -0.14 -1.02
N ALA A 99 18.08 1.13 -1.22
CA ALA A 99 18.12 2.16 -0.17
C ALA A 99 16.79 2.30 0.58
N LEU A 100 15.66 2.18 -0.09
CA LEU A 100 14.33 2.33 0.52
C LEU A 100 13.73 1.01 1.02
N ILE A 101 14.36 -0.15 0.79
CA ILE A 101 13.82 -1.47 1.25
C ILE A 101 13.54 -1.47 2.76
N PRO A 102 14.43 -0.97 3.65
CA PRO A 102 14.13 -0.95 5.09
C PRO A 102 12.86 -0.15 5.44
N THR A 103 12.62 0.97 4.75
CA THR A 103 11.40 1.78 4.89
C THR A 103 10.16 0.97 4.52
N TYR A 104 10.16 0.34 3.35
CA TYR A 104 9.02 -0.44 2.86
C TYR A 104 8.77 -1.71 3.69
N GLU A 105 9.83 -2.36 4.15
CA GLU A 105 9.74 -3.50 5.07
C GLU A 105 9.10 -3.07 6.41
N THR A 106 9.51 -1.92 6.95
CA THR A 106 8.92 -1.35 8.17
C THR A 106 7.43 -1.08 8.01
N LEU A 107 7.01 -0.43 6.92
CA LEU A 107 5.58 -0.19 6.64
C LEU A 107 4.80 -1.52 6.57
N TYR A 108 5.36 -2.51 5.88
CA TYR A 108 4.75 -3.82 5.76
C TYR A 108 4.62 -4.53 7.12
N GLN A 109 5.63 -4.45 7.98
CA GLN A 109 5.62 -5.00 9.34
C GLN A 109 4.59 -4.31 10.25
N ARG A 110 4.26 -3.04 9.98
CA ARG A 110 3.21 -2.31 10.69
C ARG A 110 1.81 -2.51 10.10
N GLY A 111 1.63 -3.53 9.27
CA GLY A 111 0.33 -3.93 8.74
C GLY A 111 -0.11 -3.17 7.49
N MET A 112 0.73 -2.30 6.93
CA MET A 112 0.39 -1.59 5.70
C MET A 112 0.50 -2.51 4.48
N ARG A 113 -0.51 -2.46 3.63
CA ARG A 113 -0.62 -3.31 2.43
C ARG A 113 -1.06 -2.44 1.24
N ASP A 114 -0.85 -2.96 0.05
CA ASP A 114 -1.26 -2.30 -1.19
C ASP A 114 -0.78 -0.84 -1.24
N LEU A 115 0.51 -0.61 -0.89
CA LEU A 115 1.08 0.73 -0.88
C LEU A 115 0.89 1.40 -2.24
N ASN A 116 0.57 2.69 -2.21
CA ASN A 116 0.50 3.56 -3.37
C ASN A 116 1.80 4.36 -3.46
N ALA A 117 2.66 4.02 -4.42
CA ALA A 117 3.98 4.65 -4.52
C ALA A 117 4.06 5.64 -5.67
N ILE A 118 4.46 6.87 -5.36
CA ILE A 118 4.77 7.89 -6.36
C ILE A 118 6.09 7.54 -7.02
N VAL A 119 6.12 7.56 -8.34
CA VAL A 119 7.34 7.34 -9.14
C VAL A 119 7.61 8.53 -10.05
N GLY A 120 8.88 8.82 -10.28
CA GLY A 120 9.33 9.96 -11.07
C GLY A 120 10.65 10.53 -10.56
N GLY A 121 10.77 11.88 -10.54
CA GLY A 121 11.88 12.59 -9.94
C GLY A 121 13.24 12.25 -10.55
N PRO A 122 13.50 12.66 -11.82
CA PRO A 122 14.78 12.37 -12.47
C PRO A 122 15.95 13.03 -11.75
N SER A 123 17.07 12.29 -11.63
CA SER A 123 18.36 12.87 -11.30
C SER A 123 18.76 13.91 -12.35
N GLU A 124 19.68 14.80 -12.02
CA GLU A 124 20.17 15.79 -12.99
C GLU A 124 20.81 15.13 -14.23
N ALA A 125 21.39 13.92 -14.06
CA ALA A 125 21.97 13.17 -15.18
C ALA A 125 20.92 12.64 -16.16
N HIS A 126 19.72 12.33 -15.66
CA HIS A 126 18.64 11.71 -16.45
C HIS A 126 17.49 12.66 -16.75
N ARG A 127 17.51 13.89 -16.23
CA ARG A 127 16.52 14.93 -16.51
C ARG A 127 16.62 15.38 -17.96
N ASP A 128 15.49 15.68 -18.56
CA ASP A 128 15.47 16.38 -19.85
C ASP A 128 15.99 17.82 -19.69
N TYR A 129 16.85 18.24 -20.61
CA TYR A 129 17.42 19.60 -20.63
C TYR A 129 16.62 20.57 -21.50
N ALA A 130 15.59 20.11 -22.19
CA ALA A 130 14.77 20.98 -22.99
C ALA A 130 14.05 22.02 -22.12
N PHE A 131 14.14 23.28 -22.50
CA PHE A 131 13.41 24.34 -21.84
C PHE A 131 12.10 24.59 -22.62
N HIS A 132 11.08 23.83 -22.28
CA HIS A 132 9.74 24.02 -22.82
C HIS A 132 9.03 25.22 -22.18
N CYS A 133 9.47 25.61 -20.98
CA CYS A 133 8.98 26.76 -20.23
C CYS A 133 10.16 27.64 -19.81
N PRO A 134 10.14 28.97 -20.14
CA PRO A 134 11.22 29.87 -19.77
C PRO A 134 11.48 29.86 -18.26
N THR A 135 12.74 29.74 -17.84
CA THR A 135 13.20 29.78 -16.46
C THR A 135 12.80 28.58 -15.56
N LYS A 136 12.02 27.62 -16.06
CA LYS A 136 11.60 26.44 -15.30
C LYS A 136 12.16 25.17 -15.94
N LYS A 137 12.79 24.31 -15.13
CA LYS A 137 13.24 22.99 -15.56
C LYS A 137 12.03 22.06 -15.63
N THR A 138 12.00 21.19 -16.63
CA THR A 138 11.03 20.11 -16.69
C THR A 138 11.32 19.02 -15.63
N ILE A 139 10.29 18.30 -15.20
CA ILE A 139 10.42 17.09 -14.38
C ILE A 139 10.45 15.81 -15.22
N MET A 140 10.53 15.93 -16.55
CA MET A 140 10.56 14.79 -17.44
C MET A 140 11.96 14.19 -17.54
N PHE A 141 12.00 12.92 -17.93
CA PHE A 141 13.25 12.21 -18.19
C PHE A 141 13.72 12.44 -19.63
N ARG A 142 15.02 12.53 -19.79
CA ARG A 142 15.65 12.52 -21.10
C ARG A 142 15.51 11.16 -21.75
N ASN A 143 15.50 11.10 -23.08
CA ASN A 143 15.52 9.88 -23.88
C ASN A 143 14.27 8.97 -23.73
N MET A 144 13.14 9.50 -23.29
CA MET A 144 11.92 8.69 -23.18
C MET A 144 11.41 8.15 -24.52
N TYR A 145 11.80 8.79 -25.66
CA TYR A 145 11.44 8.32 -27.00
C TYR A 145 12.36 7.27 -27.57
N GLU A 146 13.48 6.95 -26.91
CA GLU A 146 14.24 5.74 -27.24
C GLU A 146 13.34 4.50 -27.08
N PRO A 147 13.60 3.41 -27.81
CA PRO A 147 12.87 2.15 -27.65
C PRO A 147 12.81 1.73 -26.18
N ILE A 148 11.65 1.26 -25.73
CA ILE A 148 11.50 0.77 -24.35
C ILE A 148 12.23 -0.56 -24.16
N TRP A 149 12.20 -1.40 -25.19
CA TRP A 149 12.70 -2.78 -25.15
C TRP A 149 13.86 -2.95 -26.13
N ASP A 150 14.94 -3.61 -25.68
CA ASP A 150 16.11 -3.91 -26.51
C ASP A 150 16.40 -5.42 -26.67
N GLY A 151 15.57 -6.26 -26.04
CA GLY A 151 15.71 -7.71 -26.10
C GLY A 151 16.78 -8.29 -25.18
N GLY A 152 17.29 -7.53 -24.22
CA GLY A 152 18.18 -8.03 -23.15
C GLY A 152 19.66 -7.72 -23.35
N LEU A 153 20.00 -6.70 -24.10
CA LEU A 153 21.40 -6.33 -24.40
C LEU A 153 22.21 -5.97 -23.12
N ASN A 154 21.55 -5.47 -22.08
CA ASN A 154 22.17 -5.03 -20.82
C ASN A 154 21.87 -5.97 -19.63
N GLY A 155 21.39 -7.20 -19.90
CA GLY A 155 20.97 -8.14 -18.87
C GLY A 155 19.56 -7.88 -18.32
N THR A 156 18.86 -6.85 -18.81
CA THR A 156 17.44 -6.60 -18.60
C THR A 156 16.72 -6.55 -19.95
N PRO A 157 15.41 -6.76 -20.05
CA PRO A 157 14.71 -6.63 -21.32
C PRO A 157 14.54 -5.17 -21.78
N VAL A 158 14.87 -4.20 -20.92
CA VAL A 158 14.66 -2.77 -21.11
C VAL A 158 15.91 -2.10 -21.64
N ASN A 159 15.73 -1.22 -22.64
CA ASN A 159 16.81 -0.43 -23.22
C ASN A 159 17.44 0.54 -22.20
N GLU A 160 18.75 0.41 -22.00
CA GLU A 160 19.49 1.26 -21.05
C GLU A 160 19.52 2.75 -21.42
N ASN A 161 19.30 3.08 -22.67
CA ASN A 161 19.23 4.46 -23.14
C ASN A 161 17.86 5.10 -22.84
N ASN A 162 16.81 4.32 -22.56
CA ASN A 162 15.55 4.84 -22.06
C ASN A 162 15.60 4.88 -20.53
N TYR A 163 16.09 5.97 -19.98
CA TYR A 163 16.38 6.10 -18.55
C TYR A 163 15.16 5.88 -17.67
N TYR A 164 13.99 6.39 -18.08
CA TYR A 164 12.76 6.20 -17.32
C TYR A 164 12.32 4.73 -17.31
N ALA A 165 12.37 4.07 -18.44
CA ALA A 165 12.00 2.65 -18.53
C ALA A 165 12.92 1.76 -17.70
N LEU A 166 14.24 1.99 -17.76
CA LEU A 166 15.21 1.23 -16.99
C LEU A 166 15.06 1.45 -15.48
N TYR A 167 14.87 2.70 -15.06
CA TYR A 167 14.56 3.03 -13.68
C TYR A 167 13.33 2.28 -13.17
N LEU A 168 12.21 2.37 -13.91
CA LEU A 168 10.98 1.68 -13.52
C LEU A 168 11.15 0.16 -13.44
N TRP A 169 11.80 -0.44 -14.41
CA TRP A 169 12.07 -1.89 -14.40
C TRP A 169 12.81 -2.32 -13.13
N LYS A 170 13.87 -1.60 -12.78
CA LYS A 170 14.64 -1.86 -11.55
C LYS A 170 13.79 -1.64 -10.31
N ALA A 171 13.09 -0.51 -10.22
CA ALA A 171 12.26 -0.15 -9.07
C ALA A 171 11.10 -1.16 -8.86
N VAL A 172 10.34 -1.47 -9.91
CA VAL A 172 9.22 -2.42 -9.79
C VAL A 172 9.69 -3.79 -9.34
N ASN A 173 10.75 -4.32 -9.92
CA ASN A 173 11.28 -5.63 -9.51
C ASN A 173 11.78 -5.65 -8.05
N LYS A 174 12.22 -4.52 -7.51
CA LYS A 174 12.63 -4.39 -6.10
C LYS A 174 11.45 -4.24 -5.15
N TYR A 175 10.45 -3.43 -5.50
CA TYR A 175 9.42 -2.97 -4.57
C TYR A 175 8.04 -3.62 -4.77
N LYS A 176 7.80 -4.41 -5.84
CA LYS A 176 6.50 -5.06 -6.14
C LYS A 176 5.93 -5.93 -5.02
N LYS A 177 6.76 -6.41 -4.08
CA LYS A 177 6.31 -7.12 -2.88
C LYS A 177 5.46 -6.23 -1.96
N TYR A 178 5.69 -4.91 -1.98
CA TYR A 178 5.08 -3.94 -1.08
C TYR A 178 4.10 -3.02 -1.78
N VAL A 179 4.44 -2.62 -3.00
CA VAL A 179 3.71 -1.63 -3.81
C VAL A 179 2.71 -2.34 -4.70
N ARG A 180 1.45 -1.94 -4.61
CA ARG A 180 0.37 -2.46 -5.44
C ARG A 180 -0.10 -1.42 -6.47
N VAL A 181 -0.04 -0.16 -6.11
CA VAL A 181 -0.45 0.97 -6.94
C VAL A 181 0.77 1.85 -7.23
N TRP A 182 1.02 2.13 -8.50
CA TRP A 182 2.15 2.94 -8.97
C TRP A 182 1.60 4.24 -9.53
N GLU A 183 1.77 5.33 -8.80
CA GLU A 183 1.30 6.66 -9.15
C GLU A 183 2.36 7.40 -9.97
N ILE A 184 1.98 7.84 -11.17
CA ILE A 184 2.92 8.41 -12.13
C ILE A 184 2.97 9.93 -11.97
N VAL A 185 3.93 10.38 -11.19
CA VAL A 185 4.15 11.78 -10.78
C VAL A 185 3.03 12.31 -9.88
N ASN A 186 3.40 13.08 -8.85
CA ASN A 186 2.45 13.78 -7.99
C ASN A 186 1.94 15.05 -8.68
N GLU A 187 0.62 15.25 -8.75
CA GLU A 187 -0.04 16.49 -9.22
C GLU A 187 0.56 17.07 -10.52
N PRO A 188 0.63 16.28 -11.61
CA PRO A 188 1.25 16.77 -12.84
C PRO A 188 0.54 18.00 -13.43
N ASP A 189 -0.72 18.22 -13.07
CA ASP A 189 -1.58 19.31 -13.52
C ASP A 189 -1.50 20.59 -12.68
N PHE A 190 -0.82 20.54 -11.54
CA PHE A 190 -0.76 21.69 -10.62
C PHE A 190 0.41 22.61 -10.94
N ASP A 191 0.19 23.93 -10.94
CA ASP A 191 1.26 24.93 -10.94
C ASP A 191 1.08 25.91 -9.78
N PHE A 192 2.07 25.97 -8.89
CA PHE A 192 2.14 26.89 -7.77
C PHE A 192 2.24 28.37 -8.16
N SER A 193 2.54 28.68 -9.41
CA SER A 193 2.63 30.06 -9.87
C SER A 193 1.27 30.79 -9.96
N GLY A 194 0.17 30.06 -9.81
CA GLY A 194 -1.18 30.61 -9.65
C GLY A 194 -1.78 31.24 -10.90
N THR A 195 -1.07 31.25 -12.04
CA THR A 195 -1.57 31.88 -13.29
C THR A 195 -2.62 31.03 -14.00
N GLN A 196 -2.74 29.78 -13.64
CA GLN A 196 -3.51 28.75 -14.36
C GLN A 196 -4.82 28.38 -13.67
N TRP A 197 -5.03 28.87 -12.48
CA TRP A 197 -6.18 28.56 -11.64
C TRP A 197 -7.42 29.35 -12.08
N GLN A 198 -7.83 29.19 -13.30
CA GLN A 198 -9.12 29.72 -13.76
C GLN A 198 -10.15 28.62 -13.67
N GLY A 199 -10.68 28.55 -12.46
CA GLY A 199 -11.77 27.72 -12.01
C GLY A 199 -12.55 26.99 -13.06
N ASP A 200 -12.34 25.68 -13.07
CA ASP A 200 -13.11 24.73 -13.80
C ASP A 200 -14.50 24.52 -13.30
N TYR A 201 -15.04 25.53 -12.67
CA TYR A 201 -16.39 25.52 -12.19
C TYR A 201 -17.41 25.52 -13.33
N LEU A 202 -16.94 25.65 -14.57
CA LEU A 202 -17.76 25.82 -15.75
C LEU A 202 -17.60 24.67 -16.71
N PRO A 203 -18.60 23.82 -16.86
CA PRO A 203 -18.58 22.70 -17.81
C PRO A 203 -18.36 23.12 -19.28
N ASN A 204 -18.33 24.41 -19.59
CA ASN A 204 -18.20 24.96 -20.94
C ASN A 204 -17.07 25.99 -21.11
N PHE A 205 -16.24 26.25 -20.13
CA PHE A 205 -15.09 27.13 -20.34
C PHE A 205 -13.98 26.36 -21.05
N GLY A 206 -13.80 26.72 -22.31
CA GLY A 206 -12.94 26.06 -23.25
C GLY A 206 -11.46 26.32 -23.11
N TRP A 207 -10.95 26.45 -21.90
CA TRP A 207 -9.52 26.64 -21.69
C TRP A 207 -8.70 25.52 -22.30
N TRP A 208 -9.19 24.28 -22.22
CA TRP A 208 -8.53 23.11 -22.76
C TRP A 208 -9.09 22.63 -24.11
N THR A 209 -9.65 23.51 -24.92
CA THR A 209 -10.04 23.17 -26.30
C THR A 209 -8.84 22.85 -27.19
N SER A 210 -7.66 23.38 -26.84
CA SER A 210 -6.34 23.06 -27.39
C SER A 210 -5.48 22.34 -26.35
N ASN A 211 -4.32 21.83 -26.73
CA ASN A 211 -3.36 21.35 -25.77
C ASN A 211 -2.86 22.51 -24.89
N PRO A 212 -2.63 22.28 -23.58
CA PRO A 212 -2.09 23.30 -22.71
C PRO A 212 -0.64 23.62 -23.07
N GLU A 213 -0.23 24.86 -22.78
CA GLU A 213 1.17 25.25 -22.92
C GLU A 213 2.00 24.62 -21.80
N PRO A 214 3.27 24.24 -22.05
CA PRO A 214 4.13 23.63 -21.05
C PRO A 214 4.29 24.41 -19.74
N CYS A 215 4.07 25.73 -19.76
CA CYS A 215 4.12 26.58 -18.57
C CYS A 215 2.82 26.55 -17.74
N ASP A 216 1.78 25.92 -18.25
CA ASP A 216 0.47 25.91 -17.62
C ASP A 216 0.35 24.86 -16.49
N TYR A 217 1.36 24.00 -16.33
CA TYR A 217 1.34 22.92 -15.36
C TYR A 217 2.74 22.47 -14.91
N GLN A 218 2.81 21.71 -13.83
CA GLN A 218 4.04 21.36 -13.12
C GLN A 218 5.07 20.58 -13.96
N LEU A 219 4.65 19.87 -14.97
CA LEU A 219 5.58 19.09 -15.80
C LEU A 219 6.58 19.97 -16.53
N HIS A 220 6.18 21.22 -16.90
CA HIS A 220 6.94 22.13 -17.74
C HIS A 220 7.43 21.46 -19.02
N ALA A 221 6.58 20.66 -19.65
CA ALA A 221 6.82 19.88 -20.86
C ALA A 221 5.53 19.72 -21.67
N PRO A 222 5.57 19.40 -22.97
CA PRO A 222 4.38 19.10 -23.76
C PRO A 222 3.58 17.92 -23.16
N ILE A 223 2.25 17.97 -23.24
CA ILE A 223 1.37 16.91 -22.72
C ILE A 223 1.67 15.54 -23.32
N THR A 224 2.19 15.50 -24.55
CA THR A 224 2.59 14.27 -25.23
C THR A 224 3.72 13.53 -24.51
N GLU A 225 4.60 14.24 -23.85
CA GLU A 225 5.66 13.63 -23.03
C GLU A 225 5.09 12.95 -21.79
N TYR A 226 4.06 13.53 -21.16
CA TYR A 226 3.38 12.85 -20.06
C TYR A 226 2.63 11.60 -20.54
N VAL A 227 1.98 11.66 -21.71
CA VAL A 227 1.37 10.46 -22.32
C VAL A 227 2.45 9.41 -22.61
N ARG A 228 3.65 9.83 -23.07
CA ARG A 228 4.79 8.90 -23.26
C ARG A 228 5.24 8.29 -21.94
N MET A 229 5.33 9.07 -20.88
CA MET A 229 5.66 8.58 -19.54
C MET A 229 4.63 7.56 -19.04
N LEU A 230 3.33 7.82 -19.21
CA LEU A 230 2.26 6.88 -18.89
C LEU A 230 2.39 5.57 -19.69
N ARG A 231 2.69 5.65 -20.99
CA ARG A 231 2.90 4.46 -21.83
C ARG A 231 4.08 3.63 -21.36
N ILE A 232 5.23 4.25 -21.10
CA ILE A 232 6.41 3.54 -20.58
C ILE A 232 6.05 2.89 -19.24
N SER A 233 5.38 3.62 -18.35
CA SER A 233 4.96 3.11 -17.04
C SER A 233 4.08 1.89 -17.17
N TRP A 234 3.06 1.97 -18.00
CA TRP A 234 2.16 0.85 -18.25
C TRP A 234 2.92 -0.37 -18.76
N GLU A 235 3.68 -0.22 -19.86
CA GLU A 235 4.41 -1.32 -20.49
C GLU A 235 5.38 -1.98 -19.51
N VAL A 236 6.18 -1.19 -18.80
CA VAL A 236 7.23 -1.69 -17.91
C VAL A 236 6.64 -2.29 -16.63
N ILE A 237 5.69 -1.60 -15.98
CA ILE A 237 5.09 -2.08 -14.73
C ILE A 237 4.32 -3.37 -14.98
N LYS A 238 3.48 -3.44 -16.03
CA LYS A 238 2.71 -4.64 -16.35
C LYS A 238 3.58 -5.83 -16.78
N ALA A 239 4.72 -5.56 -17.41
CA ALA A 239 5.69 -6.61 -17.74
C ALA A 239 6.42 -7.15 -16.50
N ALA A 240 6.76 -6.28 -15.54
CA ALA A 240 7.45 -6.65 -14.32
C ALA A 240 6.51 -7.23 -13.24
N ASP A 241 5.26 -6.74 -13.18
CA ASP A 241 4.19 -7.20 -12.29
C ASP A 241 2.80 -7.01 -12.94
N PRO A 242 2.25 -8.05 -13.58
CA PRO A 242 0.93 -7.99 -14.22
C PRO A 242 -0.22 -7.71 -13.24
N THR A 243 0.01 -7.87 -11.93
CA THR A 243 -1.00 -7.67 -10.89
C THR A 243 -1.00 -6.25 -10.33
N ALA A 244 0.01 -5.44 -10.64
CA ALA A 244 0.10 -4.06 -10.20
C ALA A 244 -0.87 -3.15 -10.95
N PHE A 245 -1.33 -2.10 -10.26
CA PHE A 245 -2.14 -1.02 -10.84
C PHE A 245 -1.24 0.15 -11.25
N VAL A 246 -1.51 0.71 -12.42
CA VAL A 246 -0.91 1.97 -12.86
C VAL A 246 -1.91 3.08 -12.63
N GLU A 247 -1.55 4.05 -11.81
CA GLU A 247 -2.36 5.20 -11.49
C GLU A 247 -1.84 6.43 -12.23
N ILE A 248 -2.73 7.15 -12.92
CA ILE A 248 -2.41 8.49 -13.40
C ILE A 248 -2.03 9.34 -12.19
N GLY A 249 -1.03 10.20 -12.29
CA GLY A 249 -0.68 11.12 -11.21
C GLY A 249 -1.93 11.81 -10.67
N ALA A 250 -2.08 11.82 -9.36
CA ALA A 250 -3.31 12.32 -8.75
C ALA A 250 -3.60 13.76 -9.16
N LEU A 251 -4.73 13.96 -9.81
CA LEU A 251 -5.08 15.22 -10.46
C LEU A 251 -5.93 16.13 -9.56
N GLY A 252 -5.68 17.41 -9.63
CA GLY A 252 -6.55 18.44 -9.07
C GLY A 252 -7.75 18.74 -9.98
N TYR A 253 -7.55 18.66 -11.33
CA TYR A 253 -8.48 19.22 -12.31
C TYR A 253 -8.74 18.31 -13.51
N PRO A 254 -10.02 18.22 -13.97
CA PRO A 254 -10.41 17.34 -15.08
C PRO A 254 -9.88 17.77 -16.45
N HIS A 255 -9.43 19.02 -16.62
CA HIS A 255 -8.88 19.50 -17.89
C HIS A 255 -7.59 18.80 -18.28
N PHE A 256 -6.70 18.58 -17.33
CA PHE A 256 -5.48 17.85 -17.60
C PHE A 256 -5.79 16.42 -18.07
N LEU A 257 -6.77 15.78 -17.42
CA LEU A 257 -7.26 14.48 -17.86
C LEU A 257 -7.78 14.55 -19.31
N ASP A 258 -8.59 15.55 -19.65
CA ASP A 258 -9.08 15.71 -21.02
C ASP A 258 -7.93 15.85 -22.03
N ALA A 259 -6.88 16.61 -21.72
CA ALA A 259 -5.70 16.71 -22.55
C ALA A 259 -4.95 15.39 -22.71
N VAL A 260 -4.78 14.62 -21.63
CA VAL A 260 -4.19 13.28 -21.67
C VAL A 260 -5.02 12.34 -22.56
N MET A 261 -6.36 12.35 -22.38
CA MET A 261 -7.27 11.44 -23.05
C MET A 261 -7.41 11.66 -24.55
N ARG A 262 -7.18 12.87 -25.04
CA ARG A 262 -7.28 13.16 -26.47
C ARG A 262 -5.97 12.98 -27.24
N ASN A 263 -4.81 13.00 -26.56
CA ASN A 263 -3.50 12.88 -27.17
C ASN A 263 -2.94 11.46 -27.10
N THR A 264 -2.14 11.10 -28.11
CA THR A 264 -1.21 9.98 -28.06
C THR A 264 0.14 10.46 -27.53
N ASP A 265 1.09 9.55 -27.38
CA ASP A 265 2.49 9.87 -27.07
C ASP A 265 3.30 10.33 -28.32
N ASN A 266 2.64 10.70 -29.42
CA ASN A 266 3.30 11.22 -30.60
C ASN A 266 3.89 12.61 -30.31
N PRO A 267 5.22 12.81 -30.38
CA PRO A 267 5.85 14.09 -30.12
C PRO A 267 5.41 15.17 -31.11
N ASN A 268 4.93 14.79 -32.28
CA ASN A 268 4.41 15.69 -33.30
C ASN A 268 2.89 15.86 -33.12
N ASN A 269 2.48 16.69 -32.17
CA ASN A 269 1.08 17.11 -31.92
C ASN A 269 0.14 16.09 -31.28
N GLY A 270 0.62 14.96 -30.74
CA GLY A 270 -0.23 13.99 -30.05
C GLY A 270 -1.26 13.28 -30.95
N GLN A 271 -1.12 13.33 -32.25
CA GLN A 271 -2.05 12.73 -33.18
C GLN A 271 -1.87 11.22 -33.30
N VAL A 272 -2.97 10.52 -33.60
CA VAL A 272 -2.94 9.07 -33.87
C VAL A 272 -2.23 8.82 -35.20
N THR A 273 -1.23 7.95 -35.15
CA THR A 273 -0.52 7.43 -36.34
C THR A 273 -0.31 5.92 -36.20
N ALA A 274 0.23 5.26 -37.21
CA ALA A 274 0.56 3.84 -37.15
C ALA A 274 1.59 3.52 -36.03
N GLU A 275 2.50 4.44 -35.75
CA GLU A 275 3.53 4.32 -34.70
C GLU A 275 2.97 4.65 -33.31
N TYR A 276 2.03 5.58 -33.24
CA TYR A 276 1.39 6.06 -32.01
C TYR A 276 -0.13 5.87 -32.06
N PRO A 277 -0.62 4.61 -32.02
CA PRO A 277 -2.02 4.31 -32.30
C PRO A 277 -2.96 4.57 -31.12
N LEU A 278 -2.43 4.61 -29.89
CA LEU A 278 -3.22 4.65 -28.67
C LEU A 278 -3.10 5.99 -27.95
N LYS A 279 -4.24 6.45 -27.42
CA LYS A 279 -4.33 7.67 -26.61
C LYS A 279 -4.03 7.39 -25.13
N GLY A 280 -3.75 8.44 -24.36
CA GLY A 280 -3.32 8.34 -22.97
C GLY A 280 -4.23 7.51 -22.05
N GLY A 281 -5.53 7.47 -22.34
CA GLY A 281 -6.48 6.64 -21.58
C GLY A 281 -6.18 5.14 -21.60
N ALA A 282 -5.42 4.64 -22.57
CA ALA A 282 -5.01 3.24 -22.64
C ALA A 282 -3.93 2.85 -21.60
N PHE A 283 -3.28 3.84 -20.96
CA PHE A 283 -2.04 3.64 -20.23
C PHE A 283 -2.15 3.79 -18.71
N PHE A 284 -3.36 3.71 -18.14
CA PHE A 284 -3.56 3.66 -16.69
C PHE A 284 -4.81 2.87 -16.30
N ASP A 285 -4.80 2.27 -15.12
CA ASP A 285 -5.90 1.51 -14.53
C ASP A 285 -6.73 2.33 -13.55
N VAL A 286 -6.08 3.28 -12.88
CA VAL A 286 -6.61 3.97 -11.71
C VAL A 286 -6.63 5.47 -11.98
N MET A 287 -7.78 6.08 -11.75
CA MET A 287 -7.96 7.51 -11.73
C MET A 287 -7.75 8.01 -10.30
N GLY A 288 -6.58 8.58 -10.03
CA GLY A 288 -6.25 9.26 -8.79
C GLY A 288 -6.63 10.72 -8.82
N PHE A 289 -7.10 11.27 -7.70
CA PHE A 289 -7.28 12.70 -7.55
C PHE A 289 -7.04 13.18 -6.12
N HIS A 290 -6.66 14.47 -6.01
CA HIS A 290 -6.58 15.18 -4.74
C HIS A 290 -7.81 16.04 -4.53
N THR A 291 -8.21 16.21 -3.28
CA THR A 291 -9.31 17.10 -2.94
C THR A 291 -9.12 17.77 -1.58
N TYR A 292 -9.11 19.09 -1.65
CA TYR A 292 -9.05 20.00 -0.52
C TYR A 292 -10.23 20.96 -0.61
N PRO A 293 -11.44 20.53 -0.20
CA PRO A 293 -12.69 21.26 -0.49
C PRO A 293 -12.69 22.70 -0.04
N HIS A 294 -11.90 23.03 0.99
CA HIS A 294 -11.80 24.39 1.53
C HIS A 294 -11.12 25.38 0.59
N ILE A 295 -10.31 24.91 -0.39
CA ILE A 295 -9.56 25.77 -1.34
C ILE A 295 -9.76 25.39 -2.80
N ASP A 296 -10.15 24.15 -3.13
CA ASP A 296 -10.22 23.68 -4.52
C ASP A 296 -11.51 24.08 -5.24
N GLY A 297 -12.34 24.93 -4.65
CA GLY A 297 -13.56 25.45 -5.22
C GLY A 297 -14.71 24.48 -5.29
N SER A 298 -14.54 23.23 -4.87
CA SER A 298 -15.59 22.23 -4.91
C SER A 298 -16.80 22.59 -4.05
N LEU A 299 -16.65 23.41 -3.00
CA LEU A 299 -17.73 23.88 -2.12
C LEU A 299 -18.68 24.88 -2.78
N TRP A 300 -18.35 25.41 -3.94
CA TRP A 300 -19.13 26.46 -4.57
C TRP A 300 -20.15 25.88 -5.53
N THR A 301 -21.33 26.49 -5.59
CA THR A 301 -22.30 26.27 -6.66
C THR A 301 -22.26 27.45 -7.59
N TYR A 302 -21.89 27.18 -8.83
CA TYR A 302 -21.80 28.20 -9.89
C TYR A 302 -23.06 28.23 -10.74
N ARG A 303 -23.52 29.43 -11.09
CA ARG A 303 -24.61 29.63 -12.07
C ARG A 303 -24.05 29.98 -13.42
N PRO A 304 -24.21 29.07 -14.42
CA PRO A 304 -23.66 29.33 -15.77
C PRO A 304 -24.37 30.44 -16.53
N ASP A 305 -25.58 30.81 -16.10
CA ASP A 305 -26.40 31.86 -16.75
C ASP A 305 -25.92 33.27 -16.49
N ASN A 306 -25.28 33.55 -15.37
CA ASN A 306 -24.84 34.89 -15.01
C ASN A 306 -23.39 34.97 -14.47
N GLY A 307 -22.63 33.87 -14.48
CA GLY A 307 -21.26 33.87 -14.03
C GLY A 307 -21.07 34.05 -12.51
N GLN A 308 -22.15 33.90 -11.72
CA GLN A 308 -22.09 34.15 -10.29
C GLN A 308 -22.10 32.87 -9.48
N ILE A 309 -21.45 32.92 -8.29
CA ILE A 309 -21.56 31.87 -7.29
C ILE A 309 -22.92 31.97 -6.63
N SER A 310 -23.73 30.90 -6.72
CA SER A 310 -25.11 30.91 -6.20
C SER A 310 -25.25 30.34 -4.78
N GLY A 311 -24.20 29.71 -4.25
CA GLY A 311 -24.22 29.16 -2.91
C GLY A 311 -22.92 28.52 -2.53
N PHE A 312 -22.81 28.20 -1.26
CA PHE A 312 -21.69 27.49 -0.66
C PHE A 312 -22.24 26.33 0.16
N HIS A 313 -21.40 25.33 0.39
CA HIS A 313 -21.72 24.15 1.19
C HIS A 313 -20.62 23.95 2.24
N ARG A 314 -20.46 24.93 3.12
CA ARG A 314 -19.36 25.05 4.08
C ARG A 314 -19.65 24.31 5.40
N HIS A 315 -19.95 23.03 5.29
CA HIS A 315 -20.21 22.10 6.37
C HIS A 315 -19.73 20.70 5.97
N SER A 316 -19.63 19.77 6.90
CA SER A 316 -18.96 18.47 6.62
C SER A 316 -19.64 17.65 5.51
N ASP A 317 -20.98 17.54 5.47
CA ASP A 317 -21.65 16.82 4.35
C ASP A 317 -21.45 17.55 3.03
N GLY A 318 -21.52 18.90 3.04
CA GLY A 318 -21.25 19.70 1.83
C GLY A 318 -19.84 19.52 1.31
N ALA A 319 -18.85 19.50 2.20
CA ALA A 319 -17.46 19.25 1.84
C ALA A 319 -17.24 17.87 1.21
N ILE A 320 -17.91 16.84 1.73
CA ILE A 320 -17.78 15.47 1.20
C ILE A 320 -18.54 15.30 -0.10
N ASP A 321 -19.78 15.78 -0.19
CA ASP A 321 -20.57 15.67 -1.43
C ASP A 321 -19.94 16.48 -2.58
N SER A 322 -19.38 17.65 -2.27
CA SER A 322 -18.71 18.48 -3.27
C SER A 322 -17.29 18.02 -3.56
N GLY A 323 -16.48 17.77 -2.56
CA GLY A 323 -15.07 17.43 -2.72
C GLY A 323 -14.84 16.01 -3.25
N ILE A 324 -15.69 15.05 -2.89
CA ILE A 324 -15.52 13.66 -3.33
C ILE A 324 -16.46 13.34 -4.50
N VAL A 325 -17.78 13.41 -4.26
CA VAL A 325 -18.75 12.91 -5.25
C VAL A 325 -18.78 13.78 -6.49
N LYS A 326 -18.96 15.09 -6.32
CA LYS A 326 -19.00 16.04 -7.45
C LYS A 326 -17.70 16.03 -8.25
N LYS A 327 -16.55 16.00 -7.57
CA LYS A 327 -15.24 15.96 -8.23
C LYS A 327 -15.03 14.66 -9.00
N LYS A 328 -15.39 13.50 -8.42
CA LYS A 328 -15.41 12.22 -9.14
C LYS A 328 -16.27 12.29 -10.40
N VAL A 329 -17.48 12.87 -10.30
CA VAL A 329 -18.38 13.06 -11.45
C VAL A 329 -17.73 13.90 -12.55
N TRP A 330 -16.96 14.94 -12.20
CA TRP A 330 -16.26 15.75 -13.18
C TRP A 330 -15.23 14.93 -13.97
N PHE A 331 -14.40 14.16 -13.28
CA PHE A 331 -13.44 13.28 -13.93
C PHE A 331 -14.13 12.16 -14.72
N GLN A 332 -15.20 11.56 -14.17
CA GLN A 332 -15.94 10.50 -14.86
C GLN A 332 -16.56 11.00 -16.18
N ARG A 333 -17.03 12.26 -16.23
CA ARG A 333 -17.53 12.85 -17.51
C ARG A 333 -16.44 12.89 -18.58
N VAL A 334 -15.20 13.19 -18.20
CA VAL A 334 -14.08 13.13 -19.15
C VAL A 334 -13.83 11.70 -19.59
N LEU A 335 -13.76 10.76 -18.66
CA LEU A 335 -13.58 9.34 -18.98
C LEU A 335 -14.69 8.82 -19.91
N ASP A 336 -15.95 9.15 -19.63
CA ASP A 336 -17.12 8.77 -20.45
C ASP A 336 -17.05 9.34 -21.87
N LYS A 337 -16.63 10.60 -22.01
CA LYS A 337 -16.43 11.27 -23.31
C LYS A 337 -15.47 10.49 -24.20
N TYR A 338 -14.47 9.85 -23.62
CA TYR A 338 -13.47 9.04 -24.34
C TYR A 338 -13.75 7.53 -24.29
N GLY A 339 -14.95 7.14 -23.83
CA GLY A 339 -15.44 5.76 -23.91
C GLY A 339 -15.13 4.86 -22.73
N TYR A 340 -14.45 5.35 -21.67
CA TYR A 340 -14.15 4.57 -20.45
C TYR A 340 -15.35 4.53 -19.49
N ASN A 341 -16.48 4.09 -20.03
CA ASN A 341 -17.81 4.08 -19.40
C ASN A 341 -18.24 2.66 -18.96
N GLY A 342 -17.41 1.65 -19.20
CA GLY A 342 -17.72 0.24 -18.93
C GLY A 342 -18.52 -0.44 -20.02
N VAL A 343 -18.80 0.26 -21.14
CA VAL A 343 -19.48 -0.28 -22.33
C VAL A 343 -18.52 -0.32 -23.50
N THR A 344 -17.91 0.80 -23.85
CA THR A 344 -16.93 0.90 -24.94
C THR A 344 -15.57 0.40 -24.49
N PHE A 345 -15.08 0.92 -23.36
CA PHE A 345 -13.85 0.49 -22.68
C PHE A 345 -14.14 0.24 -21.21
N PRO A 346 -13.31 -0.57 -20.52
CA PRO A 346 -13.46 -0.81 -19.09
C PRO A 346 -13.46 0.49 -18.27
N LYS A 347 -14.26 0.54 -17.21
CA LYS A 347 -14.19 1.62 -16.22
C LYS A 347 -12.84 1.61 -15.51
N LYS A 348 -12.34 2.80 -15.15
CA LYS A 348 -11.17 2.94 -14.31
C LYS A 348 -11.53 2.70 -12.85
N ASN A 349 -10.55 2.19 -12.06
CA ASN A 349 -10.63 2.21 -10.61
C ASN A 349 -10.37 3.63 -10.08
N TRP A 350 -10.60 3.86 -8.78
CA TRP A 350 -10.51 5.17 -8.18
C TRP A 350 -9.71 5.17 -6.89
N THR A 351 -8.91 6.22 -6.67
CA THR A 351 -8.24 6.52 -5.42
C THR A 351 -8.36 8.01 -5.10
N ILE A 352 -8.28 8.33 -3.82
CA ILE A 352 -8.01 9.67 -3.34
C ILE A 352 -6.70 9.61 -2.58
N THR A 353 -5.65 10.19 -3.13
CA THR A 353 -4.31 10.09 -2.56
C THR A 353 -3.92 11.28 -1.69
N GLU A 354 -4.75 12.34 -1.70
CA GLU A 354 -4.72 13.40 -0.70
C GLU A 354 -6.12 13.97 -0.45
N PHE A 355 -6.49 13.98 0.82
CA PHE A 355 -7.73 14.59 1.32
C PHE A 355 -7.49 15.18 2.69
N ASN A 356 -7.93 16.40 2.94
CA ASN A 356 -8.16 16.92 4.28
C ASN A 356 -8.93 18.27 4.27
N LEU A 357 -9.25 18.71 5.49
CA LEU A 357 -9.78 20.03 5.84
C LEU A 357 -8.99 20.57 7.05
N PRO A 358 -8.72 21.87 7.16
CA PRO A 358 -7.96 22.42 8.27
C PRO A 358 -8.80 22.49 9.57
N ARG A 359 -8.11 22.44 10.72
CA ARG A 359 -8.77 22.56 12.03
C ARG A 359 -9.23 23.98 12.35
N ARG A 360 -8.82 24.98 11.63
CA ARG A 360 -9.33 26.36 11.77
C ARG A 360 -9.24 27.11 10.45
N VAL A 361 -9.99 28.19 10.34
CA VAL A 361 -9.90 29.13 9.23
C VAL A 361 -8.68 30.02 9.41
N PHE A 362 -7.91 30.26 8.35
CA PHE A 362 -6.68 31.09 8.40
C PHE A 362 -6.77 32.43 7.64
N SER A 363 -7.36 32.47 6.46
CA SER A 363 -7.10 33.58 5.54
C SER A 363 -8.33 34.31 5.01
N SER A 364 -9.51 33.72 4.99
CA SER A 364 -10.70 34.41 4.47
C SER A 364 -12.01 33.88 5.02
N SER A 365 -13.03 34.72 5.01
CA SER A 365 -14.41 34.33 5.35
C SER A 365 -15.03 33.30 4.43
N ASN A 366 -14.37 32.96 3.31
CA ASN A 366 -14.86 31.99 2.35
C ASN A 366 -14.35 30.57 2.65
N TYR A 367 -13.31 30.43 3.46
CA TYR A 367 -12.73 29.15 3.82
C TYR A 367 -13.40 28.55 5.07
N ILE A 368 -13.33 27.25 5.17
CA ILE A 368 -13.88 26.50 6.31
C ILE A 368 -12.76 25.82 7.08
N GLY A 369 -12.97 25.68 8.38
CA GLY A 369 -12.05 24.96 9.26
C GLY A 369 -12.52 24.98 10.70
N SER A 370 -12.63 23.82 11.30
CA SER A 370 -12.81 23.63 12.76
C SER A 370 -12.42 22.20 13.12
N GLU A 371 -12.16 21.94 14.41
CA GLU A 371 -11.89 20.58 14.87
C GLU A 371 -13.06 19.62 14.62
N GLU A 372 -14.28 20.11 14.76
CA GLU A 372 -15.50 19.31 14.54
C GLU A 372 -15.69 19.00 13.06
N LEU A 373 -15.56 20.00 12.21
CA LEU A 373 -15.66 19.86 10.76
C LEU A 373 -14.62 18.83 10.26
N GLN A 374 -13.35 18.98 10.63
CA GLN A 374 -12.28 18.09 10.23
C GLN A 374 -12.55 16.64 10.68
N ARG A 375 -12.90 16.47 11.97
CA ARG A 375 -13.23 15.16 12.55
C ARG A 375 -14.43 14.50 11.87
N ASN A 376 -15.52 15.20 11.66
CA ASN A 376 -16.73 14.66 11.07
C ASN A 376 -16.50 14.33 9.58
N SER A 377 -15.79 15.22 8.87
CA SER A 377 -15.49 15.05 7.46
C SER A 377 -14.64 13.79 7.18
N ILE A 378 -13.68 13.46 8.03
CA ILE A 378 -12.80 12.29 7.76
C ILE A 378 -13.58 10.98 7.83
N ILE A 379 -14.54 10.84 8.77
CA ILE A 379 -15.37 9.64 8.85
C ILE A 379 -16.33 9.58 7.65
N LYS A 380 -16.99 10.71 7.36
CA LYS A 380 -17.95 10.82 6.24
C LYS A 380 -17.24 10.58 4.91
N ALA A 381 -15.99 11.07 4.74
CA ALA A 381 -15.18 10.82 3.57
C ALA A 381 -14.91 9.32 3.37
N ALA A 382 -14.50 8.62 4.42
CA ALA A 382 -14.28 7.18 4.35
C ALA A 382 -15.56 6.42 3.96
N VAL A 383 -16.70 6.74 4.60
CA VAL A 383 -18.00 6.15 4.23
C VAL A 383 -18.33 6.42 2.77
N LYS A 384 -18.13 7.65 2.30
CA LYS A 384 -18.40 8.02 0.91
C LYS A 384 -17.48 7.30 -0.07
N CYS A 385 -16.20 7.16 0.27
CA CYS A 385 -15.25 6.39 -0.55
C CYS A 385 -15.68 4.92 -0.72
N TYR A 386 -16.18 4.29 0.33
CA TYR A 386 -16.79 2.97 0.23
C TYR A 386 -18.03 2.95 -0.69
N GLN A 387 -18.91 3.95 -0.57
CA GLN A 387 -20.12 4.08 -1.39
C GLN A 387 -19.80 4.31 -2.88
N GLU A 388 -18.71 5.00 -3.14
CA GLU A 388 -18.24 5.36 -4.49
C GLU A 388 -17.24 4.34 -5.07
N ASP A 389 -17.06 3.20 -4.43
CA ASP A 389 -16.19 2.10 -4.88
C ASP A 389 -14.74 2.55 -5.07
N MET A 390 -14.23 3.38 -4.16
CA MET A 390 -12.83 3.79 -4.14
C MET A 390 -11.95 2.69 -3.56
N MET A 391 -10.74 2.54 -4.09
CA MET A 391 -9.76 1.59 -3.57
C MET A 391 -9.14 2.06 -2.26
N GLN A 392 -8.77 3.34 -2.21
CA GLN A 392 -7.99 3.92 -1.12
C GLN A 392 -8.40 5.38 -0.89
N LEU A 393 -8.31 5.79 0.39
CA LEU A 393 -8.36 7.20 0.80
C LEU A 393 -7.12 7.50 1.63
N HIS A 394 -6.23 8.34 1.12
CA HIS A 394 -5.06 8.81 1.85
C HIS A 394 -5.32 10.21 2.42
N VAL A 395 -5.11 10.32 3.72
CA VAL A 395 -5.27 11.60 4.43
C VAL A 395 -3.94 12.33 4.48
N PHE A 396 -3.93 13.59 4.13
CA PHE A 396 -2.81 14.49 4.31
C PHE A 396 -2.99 15.29 5.59
N SER A 397 -2.20 15.11 6.67
CA SER A 397 -1.03 14.29 6.77
C SER A 397 -0.95 13.58 8.15
N LEU A 398 0.14 12.86 8.44
CA LEU A 398 0.30 12.17 9.73
C LEU A 398 0.40 13.16 10.90
N GLY A 399 1.24 14.20 10.80
CA GLY A 399 1.43 15.23 11.82
C GLY A 399 1.15 16.63 11.30
N ASP A 400 0.87 17.56 12.20
CA ASP A 400 0.85 18.97 11.85
C ASP A 400 2.24 19.44 11.46
N ASN A 401 2.30 20.38 10.50
CA ASN A 401 3.58 20.95 10.08
C ASN A 401 4.13 21.96 11.08
N LYS A 402 3.26 22.58 11.89
CA LYS A 402 3.62 23.57 12.92
C LYS A 402 2.78 23.43 14.18
N PRO A 403 3.28 23.89 15.33
CA PRO A 403 2.46 24.08 16.51
C PRO A 403 1.29 25.04 16.22
N VAL A 404 0.14 24.83 16.88
CA VAL A 404 -1.06 25.64 16.68
C VAL A 404 -0.80 27.15 16.85
N SER A 405 0.08 27.54 17.79
CA SER A 405 0.46 28.94 18.04
C SER A 405 1.28 29.60 16.91
N GLN A 406 1.94 28.80 16.08
CA GLN A 406 2.80 29.25 15.00
C GLN A 406 2.19 28.99 13.60
N ALA A 407 1.06 28.29 13.56
CA ALA A 407 0.38 27.96 12.31
C ALA A 407 -0.20 29.24 11.68
N ASN A 408 0.12 29.46 10.41
CA ASN A 408 -0.32 30.63 9.65
C ASN A 408 -0.85 30.28 8.25
N TYR A 409 -0.92 28.99 7.94
CA TYR A 409 -1.38 28.45 6.67
C TYR A 409 -2.24 27.20 6.90
N GLU A 410 -3.20 26.93 6.05
CA GLU A 410 -4.18 25.85 6.19
C GLU A 410 -3.52 24.48 6.37
N PHE A 411 -2.50 24.18 5.59
CA PHE A 411 -1.77 22.92 5.63
C PHE A 411 -0.90 22.74 6.89
N ASP A 412 -0.73 23.77 7.70
CA ASP A 412 0.00 23.66 8.96
C ASP A 412 -0.76 22.82 10.01
N LEU A 413 -2.09 22.72 9.91
CA LEU A 413 -2.94 22.04 10.89
C LEU A 413 -3.84 20.95 10.28
N MET A 414 -3.24 20.11 9.46
CA MET A 414 -3.91 18.96 8.80
C MET A 414 -3.48 17.60 9.35
N GLY A 415 -2.63 17.57 10.39
CA GLY A 415 -2.12 16.33 10.96
C GLY A 415 -3.16 15.57 11.78
N PHE A 416 -3.03 14.25 11.84
CA PHE A 416 -3.66 13.38 12.84
C PHE A 416 -3.08 13.60 14.24
N TYR A 417 -1.80 13.92 14.28
CA TYR A 417 -1.07 14.23 15.50
C TYR A 417 -0.79 15.72 15.57
N LYS A 418 -0.99 16.29 16.78
CA LYS A 418 -0.58 17.67 17.05
C LYS A 418 0.92 17.72 16.99
N PHE A 419 1.45 18.54 16.17
CA PHE A 419 2.84 18.81 15.85
C PHE A 419 3.85 17.74 16.31
N VAL A 420 4.47 17.08 15.35
CA VAL A 420 5.47 16.01 15.57
C VAL A 420 6.87 16.64 15.51
N ASP A 421 7.58 16.75 16.63
CA ASP A 421 8.90 17.36 16.71
C ASP A 421 9.85 16.61 17.64
N ALA A 422 11.04 17.16 17.88
CA ALA A 422 12.04 16.54 18.74
C ALA A 422 11.58 16.41 20.21
N SER A 423 10.73 17.31 20.70
CA SER A 423 10.30 17.35 22.10
C SER A 423 9.31 16.23 22.46
N ASN A 424 8.57 15.71 21.46
CA ASN A 424 7.59 14.64 21.66
C ASN A 424 8.03 13.31 21.00
N ARG A 425 9.24 13.24 20.50
CA ARG A 425 9.83 12.01 19.97
C ARG A 425 9.88 10.92 21.04
N GLY A 426 9.42 9.72 20.71
CA GLY A 426 9.39 8.57 21.64
C GLY A 426 8.19 8.55 22.60
N THR A 427 7.40 9.62 22.71
CA THR A 427 6.19 9.66 23.56
C THR A 427 4.93 9.24 22.84
N GLY A 428 5.03 8.91 21.56
CA GLY A 428 3.91 8.50 20.70
C GLY A 428 3.08 9.67 20.13
N GLY A 429 3.51 10.92 20.35
CA GLY A 429 2.80 12.11 19.85
C GLY A 429 1.43 12.31 20.52
N GLN A 430 0.85 13.48 20.37
CA GLN A 430 -0.51 13.75 20.84
C GLN A 430 -1.51 13.67 19.68
N VAL A 431 -2.28 12.58 19.63
CA VAL A 431 -3.36 12.42 18.64
C VAL A 431 -4.47 13.45 18.88
N ASN A 432 -5.00 14.02 17.80
CA ASN A 432 -6.14 14.94 17.87
C ASN A 432 -7.49 14.22 17.64
N SER A 433 -8.59 14.97 17.67
CA SER A 433 -9.95 14.42 17.50
C SER A 433 -10.14 13.71 16.14
N MET A 434 -9.52 14.22 15.07
CA MET A 434 -9.55 13.57 13.76
C MET A 434 -8.82 12.21 13.77
N GLY A 435 -7.66 12.13 14.41
CA GLY A 435 -6.90 10.88 14.51
C GLY A 435 -7.63 9.82 15.34
N ILE A 436 -8.26 10.23 16.44
CA ILE A 436 -9.11 9.35 17.26
C ILE A 436 -10.29 8.81 16.44
N ALA A 437 -10.97 9.71 15.70
CA ALA A 437 -12.11 9.35 14.87
C ALA A 437 -11.74 8.42 13.72
N TYR A 438 -10.61 8.67 13.06
CA TYR A 438 -10.10 7.83 11.98
C TYR A 438 -9.71 6.42 12.48
N LYS A 439 -9.04 6.35 13.64
CA LYS A 439 -8.75 5.07 14.31
C LYS A 439 -10.02 4.31 14.62
N THR A 440 -11.01 4.97 15.21
CA THR A 440 -12.31 4.35 15.51
C THR A 440 -13.00 3.84 14.26
N MET A 441 -12.99 4.61 13.17
CA MET A 441 -13.56 4.21 11.88
C MET A 441 -12.83 2.99 11.31
N SER A 442 -11.49 3.03 11.24
CA SER A 442 -10.70 1.92 10.72
C SER A 442 -10.94 0.64 11.54
N ASP A 443 -10.89 0.72 12.88
CA ASP A 443 -11.14 -0.43 13.74
C ASP A 443 -12.55 -1.02 13.56
N ALA A 444 -13.53 -0.17 13.25
CA ALA A 444 -14.91 -0.59 13.09
C ALA A 444 -15.17 -1.33 11.76
N VAL A 445 -14.54 -0.89 10.65
CA VAL A 445 -14.92 -1.35 9.30
C VAL A 445 -13.77 -1.80 8.40
N ALA A 446 -12.50 -1.74 8.81
CA ALA A 446 -11.41 -2.25 7.98
C ALA A 446 -11.65 -3.72 7.62
N GLY A 447 -11.51 -4.06 6.32
CA GLY A 447 -11.81 -5.40 5.79
C GLY A 447 -13.29 -5.69 5.53
N SER A 448 -14.19 -4.74 5.77
CA SER A 448 -15.59 -4.84 5.34
C SER A 448 -15.76 -4.35 3.90
N VAL A 449 -16.95 -4.60 3.35
CA VAL A 449 -17.43 -4.04 2.09
C VAL A 449 -18.73 -3.28 2.33
N PHE A 450 -18.95 -2.21 1.57
CA PHE A 450 -20.22 -1.49 1.60
C PHE A 450 -21.35 -2.35 1.00
N ASP A 451 -22.45 -2.47 1.73
CA ASP A 451 -23.63 -3.22 1.27
C ASP A 451 -24.74 -2.24 0.87
N ALA A 452 -24.75 -1.90 -0.43
CA ALA A 452 -25.74 -0.99 -0.99
C ALA A 452 -27.17 -1.51 -0.85
N ALA A 453 -27.39 -2.82 -1.01
CA ALA A 453 -28.73 -3.42 -0.89
C ALA A 453 -29.23 -3.37 0.55
N LYS A 454 -28.37 -3.66 1.52
CA LYS A 454 -28.70 -3.56 2.95
C LYS A 454 -28.92 -2.11 3.37
N THR A 455 -28.10 -1.19 2.85
CA THR A 455 -28.26 0.26 3.07
C THR A 455 -29.61 0.76 2.53
N ALA A 456 -30.02 0.34 1.34
CA ALA A 456 -31.34 0.70 0.79
C ALA A 456 -32.48 0.20 1.67
N GLN A 457 -32.37 -1.01 2.25
CA GLN A 457 -33.37 -1.55 3.19
C GLN A 457 -33.50 -0.74 4.48
N MET A 458 -32.44 0.03 4.86
CA MET A 458 -32.51 0.88 6.05
C MET A 458 -33.53 2.02 5.90
N ASN A 459 -33.92 2.40 4.69
CA ASN A 459 -34.85 3.49 4.42
C ASN A 459 -34.43 4.79 5.13
N LEU A 460 -33.18 5.20 4.99
CA LEU A 460 -32.64 6.39 5.65
C LEU A 460 -33.43 7.63 5.23
N PRO A 461 -33.91 8.46 6.17
CA PRO A 461 -34.50 9.76 5.85
C PRO A 461 -33.50 10.67 5.16
N SER A 462 -33.99 11.66 4.39
CA SER A 462 -33.12 12.56 3.62
C SER A 462 -32.09 13.34 4.48
N ASN A 463 -32.43 13.60 5.75
CA ASN A 463 -31.58 14.27 6.73
C ASN A 463 -30.68 13.31 7.53
N VAL A 464 -30.63 12.01 7.17
CA VAL A 464 -29.74 11.02 7.79
C VAL A 464 -28.78 10.50 6.75
N GLY A 465 -27.49 10.50 7.08
CA GLY A 465 -26.42 9.92 6.29
C GLY A 465 -25.92 8.61 6.88
N GLY A 466 -25.23 7.81 6.07
CA GLY A 466 -24.62 6.57 6.52
C GLY A 466 -24.87 5.38 5.63
N GLY A 467 -24.74 4.17 6.22
CA GLY A 467 -24.96 2.93 5.51
C GLY A 467 -24.54 1.69 6.27
N ALA A 468 -24.68 0.56 5.62
CA ALA A 468 -24.36 -0.78 6.13
C ALA A 468 -23.05 -1.30 5.56
N PHE A 469 -22.21 -1.83 6.42
CA PHE A 469 -20.91 -2.41 6.09
C PHE A 469 -20.90 -3.88 6.50
N ARG A 470 -20.67 -4.77 5.54
CA ARG A 470 -20.69 -6.21 5.74
C ARG A 470 -19.28 -6.77 5.73
N PHE A 471 -18.95 -7.60 6.68
CA PHE A 471 -17.72 -8.38 6.64
C PHE A 471 -17.88 -9.59 5.74
N PRO A 472 -17.03 -9.78 4.72
CA PRO A 472 -17.09 -10.93 3.82
C PRO A 472 -17.12 -12.25 4.58
N ASN A 473 -17.87 -13.22 4.06
CA ASN A 473 -18.00 -14.57 4.65
C ASN A 473 -18.59 -14.61 6.07
N THR A 474 -19.24 -13.54 6.52
CA THR A 474 -19.93 -13.48 7.81
C THR A 474 -21.31 -12.85 7.66
N ASN A 475 -22.15 -12.99 8.67
CA ASN A 475 -23.43 -12.27 8.81
C ASN A 475 -23.29 -10.98 9.64
N ARG A 476 -22.05 -10.52 9.85
CA ARG A 476 -21.77 -9.37 10.66
C ARG A 476 -21.91 -8.09 9.86
N TYR A 477 -22.63 -7.12 10.47
CA TYR A 477 -22.79 -5.77 9.96
C TYR A 477 -22.35 -4.73 10.97
N VAL A 478 -21.74 -3.67 10.47
CA VAL A 478 -21.59 -2.40 11.15
C VAL A 478 -22.42 -1.37 10.39
N TYR A 479 -23.26 -0.64 11.10
CA TYR A 479 -24.06 0.46 10.56
C TYR A 479 -23.44 1.77 11.03
N ILE A 480 -23.16 2.69 10.12
CA ILE A 480 -22.64 4.02 10.44
C ILE A 480 -23.71 5.01 10.10
N LEU A 481 -24.07 5.89 11.05
CA LEU A 481 -25.17 6.85 10.91
C LEU A 481 -24.80 8.22 11.46
N TRP A 482 -25.31 9.27 10.84
CA TRP A 482 -25.20 10.65 11.33
C TRP A 482 -26.37 11.50 10.85
N ALA A 483 -26.61 12.64 11.53
CA ALA A 483 -27.49 13.69 11.03
C ALA A 483 -26.74 14.53 9.99
N LYS A 484 -27.30 14.71 8.79
CA LYS A 484 -26.66 15.48 7.72
C LYS A 484 -26.67 16.96 8.02
N THR A 485 -25.49 17.57 8.00
CA THR A 485 -25.33 19.02 8.10
C THR A 485 -25.86 19.72 6.85
N GLN A 486 -26.39 20.95 7.03
CA GLN A 486 -27.00 21.73 5.95
C GLN A 486 -26.63 23.20 5.97
N ASN A 487 -26.21 23.72 7.12
CA ASN A 487 -25.96 25.16 7.33
C ASN A 487 -24.46 25.43 7.23
N ASP A 488 -24.09 26.45 6.49
CA ASP A 488 -22.71 26.91 6.38
C ASP A 488 -22.13 27.20 7.78
N TYR A 489 -20.88 26.79 7.99
CA TYR A 489 -20.08 26.96 9.21
C TYR A 489 -20.67 26.29 10.46
N SER A 490 -21.60 25.36 10.33
CA SER A 490 -22.25 24.71 11.47
C SER A 490 -22.23 23.19 11.33
N GLU A 491 -21.82 22.52 12.38
CA GLU A 491 -22.00 21.09 12.60
C GLU A 491 -23.17 20.82 13.57
N ASP A 492 -23.93 21.86 13.97
CA ASP A 492 -25.06 21.78 14.88
C ASP A 492 -26.29 21.27 14.11
N VAL A 493 -26.53 19.97 14.20
CA VAL A 493 -27.68 19.31 13.59
C VAL A 493 -28.08 18.08 14.39
N PHE A 494 -29.37 17.83 14.44
CA PHE A 494 -29.95 16.66 15.08
C PHE A 494 -30.93 15.96 14.15
N ALA A 495 -30.95 14.64 14.26
CA ALA A 495 -31.94 13.79 13.60
C ALA A 495 -32.26 12.59 14.50
N SER A 496 -33.34 11.90 14.22
CA SER A 496 -33.65 10.62 14.82
C SER A 496 -33.84 9.57 13.74
N TYR A 497 -33.48 8.34 14.08
CA TYR A 497 -33.60 7.21 13.15
C TYR A 497 -34.10 5.95 13.89
N SER A 498 -34.92 5.17 13.23
CA SER A 498 -35.36 3.86 13.72
C SER A 498 -35.15 2.84 12.61
N PHE A 499 -34.49 1.72 12.94
CA PHE A 499 -34.36 0.62 11.99
C PHE A 499 -35.74 0.04 11.65
N PRO A 500 -36.00 -0.31 10.38
CA PRO A 500 -37.18 -1.07 10.00
C PRO A 500 -37.27 -2.39 10.80
N GLN A 501 -38.48 -2.80 11.15
CA GLN A 501 -38.71 -4.06 11.89
C GLN A 501 -38.15 -5.29 11.17
N SER A 502 -38.05 -5.26 9.84
CA SER A 502 -37.46 -6.32 9.03
C SER A 502 -35.99 -6.62 9.35
N PHE A 503 -35.28 -5.72 10.06
CA PHE A 503 -33.91 -5.97 10.51
C PHE A 503 -33.86 -6.91 11.71
N SER A 504 -34.98 -7.13 12.43
CA SER A 504 -35.08 -8.04 13.59
C SER A 504 -33.97 -7.82 14.65
N LEU A 505 -33.63 -6.55 14.89
CA LEU A 505 -32.63 -6.17 15.89
C LEU A 505 -33.27 -6.02 17.27
N SER A 506 -32.70 -6.65 18.29
CA SER A 506 -33.17 -6.56 19.69
C SER A 506 -32.42 -5.52 20.53
N GLY A 507 -31.16 -5.26 20.15
CA GLY A 507 -30.29 -4.26 20.77
C GLY A 507 -29.05 -4.08 19.93
N LEU A 508 -28.39 -2.92 20.07
CA LEU A 508 -27.21 -2.57 19.33
C LEU A 508 -26.14 -1.99 20.27
N GLU A 509 -24.94 -2.47 20.18
CA GLU A 509 -23.78 -1.76 20.72
C GLU A 509 -23.56 -0.48 19.91
N LYS A 510 -23.54 0.65 20.59
CA LYS A 510 -23.22 1.95 20.02
C LYS A 510 -21.83 2.38 20.45
N ARG A 511 -21.01 2.78 19.48
CA ARG A 511 -19.72 3.42 19.68
C ARG A 511 -19.75 4.82 19.07
N GLU A 512 -19.20 5.77 19.83
CA GLU A 512 -19.01 7.15 19.39
C GLU A 512 -17.67 7.27 18.64
N TRP A 513 -17.46 8.37 17.94
CA TRP A 513 -16.23 8.66 17.21
C TRP A 513 -14.96 8.56 18.07
N PHE A 514 -15.04 8.74 19.39
CA PHE A 514 -13.91 8.68 20.33
C PHE A 514 -13.68 7.30 20.95
N TYR A 515 -14.33 6.26 20.47
CA TYR A 515 -14.24 4.92 21.05
C TYR A 515 -12.79 4.42 21.17
N SER A 516 -11.95 4.63 20.16
CA SER A 516 -10.54 4.19 20.18
C SER A 516 -9.71 4.83 21.30
N GLN A 517 -10.16 5.95 21.85
CA GLN A 517 -9.49 6.64 22.96
C GLN A 517 -9.73 5.96 24.31
N ASN A 518 -10.99 5.63 24.62
CA ASN A 518 -11.41 5.21 25.95
C ASN A 518 -12.14 3.86 26.02
N ASN A 519 -12.37 3.21 24.88
CA ASN A 519 -13.10 1.96 24.74
C ASN A 519 -14.54 1.99 25.33
N SER A 520 -15.16 3.17 25.36
CA SER A 520 -16.50 3.38 25.90
C SER A 520 -17.58 3.09 24.88
N SER A 521 -18.46 2.14 25.16
CA SER A 521 -19.64 1.84 24.35
C SER A 521 -20.89 1.79 25.21
N SER A 522 -22.07 1.84 24.58
CA SER A 522 -23.37 1.72 25.23
C SER A 522 -24.28 0.80 24.43
N THR A 523 -25.23 0.18 25.09
CA THR A 523 -26.28 -0.59 24.40
C THR A 523 -27.49 0.29 24.20
N ILE A 524 -28.00 0.35 22.97
CA ILE A 524 -29.18 1.12 22.59
C ILE A 524 -30.23 0.23 21.91
N LEU A 525 -31.47 0.69 21.93
CA LEU A 525 -32.53 0.07 21.14
C LEU A 525 -32.44 0.52 19.67
N PRO A 526 -32.85 -0.30 18.72
CA PRO A 526 -32.82 0.03 17.29
C PRO A 526 -33.86 1.09 16.89
N SER A 527 -34.70 1.52 17.83
CA SER A 527 -35.73 2.54 17.63
C SER A 527 -35.35 3.85 18.32
N ASN A 528 -35.71 4.95 17.70
CA ASN A 528 -35.50 6.33 18.23
C ASN A 528 -34.04 6.67 18.56
N ILE A 529 -33.14 6.34 17.64
CA ILE A 529 -31.70 6.59 17.76
C ILE A 529 -31.44 8.08 17.51
N SER A 530 -30.94 8.79 18.52
CA SER A 530 -30.54 10.19 18.38
C SER A 530 -29.22 10.31 17.64
N LEU A 531 -29.17 11.18 16.62
CA LEU A 531 -28.04 11.43 15.76
C LEU A 531 -27.63 12.90 15.80
N THR A 532 -26.32 13.14 15.74
CA THR A 532 -25.72 14.47 15.54
C THR A 532 -24.90 14.44 14.22
N ALA A 533 -24.24 15.53 13.88
CA ALA A 533 -23.31 15.57 12.74
C ALA A 533 -22.14 14.57 12.89
N ALA A 534 -21.75 14.25 14.12
CA ALA A 534 -20.70 13.26 14.39
C ALA A 534 -21.23 11.83 14.14
N PRO A 535 -20.63 11.06 13.23
CA PRO A 535 -21.08 9.69 12.96
C PRO A 535 -20.93 8.77 14.17
N ILE A 536 -21.92 7.89 14.35
CA ILE A 536 -21.91 6.79 15.31
C ILE A 536 -21.83 5.45 14.61
N TYR A 537 -21.34 4.45 15.33
CA TYR A 537 -21.18 3.07 14.84
C TYR A 537 -22.09 2.16 15.65
N LEU A 538 -22.86 1.34 14.95
CA LEU A 538 -23.84 0.44 15.52
C LEU A 538 -23.60 -0.99 15.02
N SER A 539 -23.62 -1.97 15.92
CA SER A 539 -23.49 -3.38 15.55
C SER A 539 -24.16 -4.29 16.59
N ASN A 540 -24.59 -5.47 16.17
CA ASN A 540 -25.01 -6.51 17.11
C ASN A 540 -23.83 -7.06 17.93
N ALA A 541 -22.64 -7.04 17.34
CA ALA A 541 -21.39 -7.42 17.96
C ALA A 541 -20.25 -6.73 17.23
N PHE A 542 -19.59 -5.80 17.89
CA PHE A 542 -18.28 -5.34 17.43
C PHE A 542 -17.27 -6.39 17.88
N THR A 543 -16.82 -7.22 16.95
CA THR A 543 -15.63 -8.04 17.20
C THR A 543 -14.43 -7.26 16.70
N ILE A 544 -13.51 -6.90 17.59
CA ILE A 544 -12.16 -6.59 17.18
C ILE A 544 -11.54 -7.92 16.75
N PRO A 545 -10.91 -8.04 15.57
CA PRO A 545 -10.13 -9.22 15.26
C PRO A 545 -9.13 -9.46 16.38
N ILE A 546 -8.90 -10.73 16.71
CA ILE A 546 -7.81 -11.06 17.61
C ILE A 546 -6.51 -10.46 17.08
N GLU A 547 -5.85 -9.64 17.88
CA GLU A 547 -4.54 -9.10 17.55
C GLU A 547 -3.46 -10.02 18.11
N LEU A 548 -2.97 -10.92 17.25
CA LEU A 548 -1.88 -11.82 17.58
C LEU A 548 -0.55 -11.05 17.45
N VAL A 549 0.08 -10.75 18.57
CA VAL A 549 1.32 -9.97 18.65
C VAL A 549 2.51 -10.80 18.18
N ASP A 550 2.63 -12.02 18.71
CA ASP A 550 3.69 -12.96 18.33
C ASP A 550 3.19 -14.40 18.34
N PHE A 551 3.78 -15.21 17.47
CA PHE A 551 3.74 -16.64 17.51
C PHE A 551 5.13 -17.17 17.22
N SER A 552 5.71 -17.86 18.17
CA SER A 552 7.05 -18.42 18.09
C SER A 552 7.13 -19.82 18.66
N GLY A 553 8.21 -20.52 18.35
CA GLY A 553 8.44 -21.84 18.85
C GLY A 553 9.93 -22.14 18.96
N LYS A 554 10.27 -23.03 19.87
CA LYS A 554 11.62 -23.59 20.03
C LYS A 554 11.55 -25.08 20.33
N ARG A 555 12.61 -25.80 20.00
CA ARG A 555 12.79 -27.18 20.38
C ARG A 555 13.52 -27.27 21.70
N VAL A 556 12.99 -28.03 22.65
CA VAL A 556 13.63 -28.28 23.96
C VAL A 556 13.43 -29.74 24.29
N ASN A 557 14.51 -30.52 24.47
CA ASN A 557 14.48 -31.93 24.88
C ASN A 557 13.49 -32.79 24.05
N ASN A 558 13.58 -32.73 22.72
CA ASN A 558 12.69 -33.41 21.78
C ASN A 558 11.22 -32.98 21.76
N THR A 559 10.86 -31.93 22.48
CA THR A 559 9.51 -31.34 22.49
C THR A 559 9.54 -29.99 21.77
N SER A 560 8.58 -29.74 20.87
CA SER A 560 8.37 -28.42 20.28
C SER A 560 7.53 -27.58 21.25
N GLN A 561 8.14 -26.57 21.87
CA GLN A 561 7.46 -25.61 22.72
C GLN A 561 7.03 -24.41 21.88
N LEU A 562 5.73 -24.24 21.72
CA LEU A 562 5.13 -23.11 21.04
C LEU A 562 4.62 -22.10 22.05
N LYS A 563 4.77 -20.82 21.74
CA LYS A 563 4.23 -19.73 22.57
C LYS A 563 3.66 -18.64 21.67
N TRP A 564 2.62 -17.99 22.15
CA TRP A 564 2.04 -16.83 21.48
C TRP A 564 1.51 -15.82 22.48
N GLU A 565 1.37 -14.62 22.00
CA GLU A 565 0.85 -13.49 22.71
C GLU A 565 -0.24 -12.82 21.88
N THR A 566 -1.35 -12.48 22.51
CA THR A 566 -2.41 -11.64 21.96
C THR A 566 -2.40 -10.29 22.66
N ALA A 567 -2.54 -9.18 21.90
CA ALA A 567 -2.71 -7.86 22.50
C ALA A 567 -4.14 -7.70 23.03
N THR A 568 -5.10 -8.22 22.26
CA THR A 568 -6.51 -8.22 22.61
C THR A 568 -7.17 -9.51 22.14
N GLU A 569 -8.20 -9.93 22.86
CA GLU A 569 -9.09 -11.01 22.45
C GLU A 569 -10.52 -10.53 22.60
N ILE A 570 -11.32 -10.71 21.59
CA ILE A 570 -12.76 -10.43 21.69
C ILE A 570 -13.50 -11.50 20.92
N ASN A 571 -14.41 -12.13 21.64
CA ASN A 571 -15.23 -13.22 21.12
C ASN A 571 -14.41 -14.43 20.65
N THR A 572 -13.16 -14.58 21.12
CA THR A 572 -12.27 -15.66 20.72
C THR A 572 -12.59 -16.93 21.50
N SER A 573 -12.90 -18.00 20.81
CA SER A 573 -13.23 -19.29 21.41
C SER A 573 -11.99 -20.06 21.84
N ASN A 574 -11.11 -20.30 20.89
CA ASN A 574 -9.91 -21.10 21.10
C ASN A 574 -8.86 -20.87 20.00
N PHE A 575 -7.64 -21.31 20.28
CA PHE A 575 -6.55 -21.46 19.32
C PHE A 575 -6.40 -22.93 18.96
N GLU A 576 -6.58 -23.26 17.71
CA GLU A 576 -6.24 -24.58 17.16
C GLU A 576 -4.79 -24.52 16.67
N ILE A 577 -3.96 -25.43 17.18
CA ILE A 577 -2.58 -25.55 16.79
C ILE A 577 -2.51 -26.53 15.62
N GLU A 578 -2.03 -26.05 14.49
CA GLU A 578 -1.89 -26.84 13.29
C GLU A 578 -0.42 -27.10 12.97
N ARG A 579 -0.12 -28.34 12.56
CA ARG A 579 1.21 -28.83 12.22
C ARG A 579 1.24 -29.34 10.79
N SER A 580 2.35 -29.10 10.11
CA SER A 580 2.65 -29.59 8.76
C SER A 580 4.09 -30.11 8.66
N ASN A 581 4.33 -31.12 7.82
CA ASN A 581 5.67 -31.59 7.49
C ASN A 581 6.19 -31.01 6.15
N ASP A 582 5.35 -30.35 5.37
CA ASP A 582 5.65 -29.80 4.04
C ASP A 582 5.40 -28.28 3.94
N GLY A 583 4.88 -27.64 5.01
CA GLY A 583 4.54 -26.23 5.04
C GLY A 583 3.28 -25.86 4.23
N GLN A 584 2.58 -26.82 3.64
CA GLN A 584 1.38 -26.62 2.83
C GLN A 584 0.16 -27.34 3.42
N ASN A 585 0.31 -28.61 3.78
CA ASN A 585 -0.76 -29.44 4.31
C ASN A 585 -0.74 -29.45 5.84
N PHE A 586 -1.56 -28.59 6.46
CA PHE A 586 -1.65 -28.43 7.88
C PHE A 586 -2.75 -29.32 8.47
N LYS A 587 -2.46 -29.96 9.62
CA LYS A 587 -3.43 -30.76 10.40
C LYS A 587 -3.45 -30.26 11.82
N ALA A 588 -4.65 -30.14 12.39
CA ALA A 588 -4.85 -29.82 13.79
C ALA A 588 -4.22 -30.87 14.69
N ILE A 589 -3.49 -30.44 15.70
CA ILE A 589 -2.79 -31.30 16.67
C ILE A 589 -3.20 -31.06 18.11
N GLY A 590 -3.90 -29.97 18.38
CA GLY A 590 -4.40 -29.59 19.68
C GLY A 590 -5.15 -28.28 19.65
N GLN A 591 -5.77 -27.96 20.78
CA GLN A 591 -6.49 -26.71 20.98
C GLN A 591 -6.13 -26.15 22.37
N VAL A 592 -6.05 -24.80 22.44
CA VAL A 592 -5.91 -24.08 23.70
C VAL A 592 -7.07 -23.08 23.78
N LYS A 593 -7.79 -23.13 24.89
CA LYS A 593 -8.93 -22.24 25.12
C LYS A 593 -8.44 -20.80 25.22
N ALA A 594 -9.09 -19.88 24.52
CA ALA A 594 -8.84 -18.44 24.64
C ALA A 594 -9.47 -17.88 25.92
N GLN A 595 -9.02 -16.69 26.35
CA GLN A 595 -9.67 -15.95 27.44
C GLN A 595 -11.07 -15.48 27.05
N GLY A 596 -11.36 -15.43 25.74
CA GLY A 596 -12.65 -15.05 25.21
C GLY A 596 -12.76 -13.58 24.93
N ASN A 597 -12.68 -12.76 25.97
CA ASN A 597 -12.64 -11.30 25.90
C ASN A 597 -11.56 -10.77 26.82
N SER A 598 -10.55 -10.12 26.24
CA SER A 598 -9.47 -9.46 26.97
C SER A 598 -9.00 -8.21 26.22
N VAL A 599 -8.88 -7.12 26.94
CA VAL A 599 -8.27 -5.86 26.43
C VAL A 599 -6.82 -5.70 26.91
N THR A 600 -6.30 -6.75 27.59
CA THR A 600 -4.91 -6.82 28.04
C THR A 600 -4.22 -7.99 27.38
N PRO A 601 -2.90 -7.94 27.18
CA PRO A 601 -2.15 -9.02 26.59
C PRO A 601 -2.37 -10.35 27.32
N GLN A 602 -2.55 -11.42 26.56
CA GLN A 602 -2.67 -12.78 27.06
C GLN A 602 -1.55 -13.65 26.48
N TYR A 603 -1.04 -14.57 27.30
CA TYR A 603 0.11 -15.41 26.96
C TYR A 603 -0.28 -16.87 26.99
N TYR A 604 0.07 -17.60 25.95
CA TYR A 604 -0.29 -19.00 25.78
C TYR A 604 0.90 -19.84 25.40
N THR A 605 0.86 -21.11 25.75
CA THR A 605 1.87 -22.09 25.38
C THR A 605 1.22 -23.39 24.96
N PHE A 606 1.89 -24.14 24.10
CA PHE A 606 1.53 -25.49 23.70
C PHE A 606 2.79 -26.34 23.48
N SER A 607 2.76 -27.60 23.89
CA SER A 607 3.89 -28.52 23.72
C SER A 607 3.48 -29.68 22.79
N ASP A 608 4.33 -29.94 21.77
CA ASP A 608 4.18 -31.06 20.87
C ASP A 608 5.39 -31.99 20.99
N ASP A 609 5.15 -33.22 21.52
CA ASP A 609 6.18 -34.23 21.79
C ASP A 609 6.46 -35.14 20.59
N ARG A 610 5.80 -34.92 19.47
CA ARG A 610 5.99 -35.73 18.27
C ARG A 610 7.35 -35.55 17.67
N LYS A 611 7.94 -36.65 17.20
CA LYS A 611 9.24 -36.60 16.52
C LYS A 611 9.21 -35.66 15.30
N ILE A 612 10.30 -34.96 15.10
CA ILE A 612 10.61 -34.22 13.90
C ILE A 612 11.63 -35.01 13.11
N ASN A 613 11.35 -35.29 11.84
CA ASN A 613 12.30 -36.05 11.00
C ASN A 613 13.19 -35.15 10.14
N ALA A 614 12.91 -33.86 10.05
CA ALA A 614 13.70 -32.83 9.34
C ALA A 614 13.26 -31.42 9.78
N VAL A 615 12.25 -30.89 9.12
CA VAL A 615 11.62 -29.60 9.44
C VAL A 615 10.15 -29.86 9.71
N VAL A 616 9.60 -29.19 10.69
CA VAL A 616 8.17 -29.17 10.95
C VAL A 616 7.67 -27.72 11.00
N TYR A 617 6.50 -27.51 10.47
CA TYR A 617 5.88 -26.20 10.38
C TYR A 617 4.66 -26.14 11.28
N TYR A 618 4.52 -25.03 11.99
CA TYR A 618 3.37 -24.78 12.86
C TYR A 618 2.71 -23.45 12.48
N ARG A 619 1.40 -23.41 12.61
CA ARG A 619 0.63 -22.16 12.63
C ARG A 619 -0.50 -22.27 13.63
N LEU A 620 -0.98 -21.13 14.09
CA LEU A 620 -2.20 -21.03 14.88
C LEU A 620 -3.37 -20.71 13.97
N LYS A 621 -4.51 -21.29 14.29
CA LYS A 621 -5.81 -20.92 13.76
C LYS A 621 -6.65 -20.48 14.96
N ALA A 622 -6.86 -19.18 15.09
CA ALA A 622 -7.75 -18.61 16.09
C ALA A 622 -9.19 -18.75 15.60
N ASN A 623 -10.03 -19.32 16.42
CA ASN A 623 -11.44 -19.53 16.15
C ASN A 623 -12.26 -18.59 17.05
N ASP A 624 -13.06 -17.71 16.46
CA ASP A 624 -13.99 -16.85 17.20
C ASP A 624 -15.34 -17.58 17.42
N LEU A 625 -16.09 -17.18 18.43
CA LEU A 625 -17.39 -17.76 18.74
C LEU A 625 -18.42 -17.56 17.62
N ASP A 626 -18.20 -16.57 16.76
CA ASP A 626 -19.03 -16.30 15.58
C ASP A 626 -18.57 -17.04 14.30
N GLY A 627 -17.56 -17.94 14.46
CA GLY A 627 -17.05 -18.77 13.38
C GLY A 627 -15.99 -18.11 12.49
N LYS A 628 -15.52 -16.90 12.82
CA LYS A 628 -14.40 -16.27 12.11
C LYS A 628 -13.10 -16.98 12.44
N LEU A 629 -12.23 -17.05 11.43
CA LEU A 629 -10.93 -17.71 11.52
C LEU A 629 -9.82 -16.71 11.23
N THR A 630 -8.80 -16.71 12.08
CA THR A 630 -7.58 -15.91 11.89
C THR A 630 -6.36 -16.81 12.00
N TYR A 631 -5.42 -16.70 11.05
CA TYR A 631 -4.20 -17.50 11.05
C TYR A 631 -2.99 -16.66 11.44
N SER A 632 -2.07 -17.28 12.20
CA SER A 632 -0.76 -16.71 12.49
C SER A 632 0.18 -16.82 11.29
N LYS A 633 1.36 -16.20 11.41
CA LYS A 633 2.53 -16.58 10.61
C LYS A 633 2.87 -18.05 10.82
N ILE A 634 3.55 -18.66 9.84
CA ILE A 634 4.08 -20.02 9.94
C ILE A 634 5.43 -19.97 10.66
N VAL A 635 5.62 -20.84 11.66
CA VAL A 635 6.88 -21.04 12.37
C VAL A 635 7.44 -22.39 11.95
N ALA A 636 8.69 -22.41 11.48
CA ALA A 636 9.42 -23.63 11.12
C ALA A 636 10.37 -24.00 12.27
N LEU A 637 10.31 -25.25 12.72
CA LEU A 637 11.24 -25.82 13.71
C LEU A 637 11.96 -26.99 13.06
N THR A 638 13.27 -27.01 13.26
CA THR A 638 14.14 -28.14 12.91
C THR A 638 14.44 -28.96 14.16
N GLU A 639 14.84 -30.19 13.98
CA GLU A 639 15.45 -30.94 15.08
C GLU A 639 16.65 -30.14 15.57
N GLU A 640 16.68 -29.80 16.85
CA GLU A 640 17.89 -29.29 17.50
C GLU A 640 18.87 -30.46 17.57
N THR A 641 19.58 -30.72 16.52
CA THR A 641 20.97 -31.09 16.69
C THR A 641 21.56 -29.82 17.32
N ALA A 642 21.88 -29.88 18.61
CA ALA A 642 22.66 -28.84 19.26
C ALA A 642 23.79 -28.51 18.26
N SER A 643 23.75 -27.29 17.70
CA SER A 643 24.73 -26.93 16.68
C SER A 643 26.08 -27.14 17.29
N LYS A 644 26.75 -28.20 16.91
CA LYS A 644 28.06 -28.57 17.44
C LYS A 644 29.14 -27.54 17.05
N THR A 645 28.74 -26.55 16.25
CA THR A 645 29.65 -25.58 15.66
C THR A 645 29.14 -24.18 15.87
N LEU A 646 29.95 -23.29 16.45
CA LEU A 646 29.76 -21.83 16.46
C LEU A 646 30.59 -21.20 15.35
N VAL A 647 30.07 -20.25 14.64
CA VAL A 647 30.75 -19.57 13.54
C VAL A 647 30.55 -18.06 13.70
N PHE A 648 31.63 -17.36 13.85
CA PHE A 648 31.60 -15.91 14.12
C PHE A 648 32.89 -15.19 13.68
N PRO A 649 32.79 -13.88 13.37
CA PRO A 649 31.54 -13.16 13.08
C PRO A 649 30.87 -13.66 11.81
N ASN A 650 29.56 -13.49 11.70
CA ASN A 650 28.81 -13.71 10.44
C ASN A 650 27.72 -12.63 10.34
N PRO A 651 27.82 -11.65 9.43
CA PRO A 651 28.85 -11.54 8.36
C PRO A 651 30.27 -11.34 8.90
N PHE A 652 31.27 -11.84 8.13
CA PHE A 652 32.67 -11.79 8.49
C PHE A 652 33.49 -10.83 7.60
N GLY A 653 34.54 -10.27 8.16
CA GLY A 653 35.50 -9.40 7.46
C GLY A 653 36.83 -10.08 7.22
N LYS A 654 37.87 -9.66 7.96
CA LYS A 654 39.23 -10.13 7.82
C LYS A 654 39.47 -11.53 8.39
N LYS A 655 38.62 -11.99 9.29
CA LYS A 655 38.76 -13.26 10.00
C LYS A 655 37.42 -13.96 10.11
N LEU A 656 37.44 -15.30 10.13
CA LEU A 656 36.32 -16.18 10.40
C LEU A 656 36.76 -17.25 11.41
N THR A 657 36.07 -17.29 12.56
CA THR A 657 36.34 -18.28 13.61
C THR A 657 35.28 -19.34 13.58
N ILE A 658 35.69 -20.59 13.57
CA ILE A 658 34.85 -21.78 13.68
C ILE A 658 35.22 -22.49 14.97
N GLN A 659 34.27 -22.61 15.88
CA GLN A 659 34.46 -23.25 17.19
C GLN A 659 33.51 -24.42 17.29
N LEU A 660 34.05 -25.61 17.60
CA LEU A 660 33.25 -26.81 17.87
C LEU A 660 32.79 -26.79 19.32
N ASN A 661 31.47 -26.93 19.50
CA ASN A 661 30.88 -27.05 20.84
C ASN A 661 30.84 -28.54 21.21
N THR A 662 32.00 -29.09 21.51
CA THR A 662 32.11 -30.48 21.93
C THR A 662 32.19 -30.51 23.47
N ASP A 663 31.46 -31.41 24.10
CA ASP A 663 31.62 -31.71 25.54
C ASP A 663 33.07 -32.06 25.80
N ALA A 664 33.76 -31.21 26.55
CA ALA A 664 35.20 -31.23 26.79
C ALA A 664 35.77 -32.56 27.43
N THR A 665 34.92 -33.57 27.59
CA THR A 665 35.27 -34.80 28.28
C THR A 665 35.28 -36.05 27.37
N LYS A 666 34.99 -35.99 26.08
CA LYS A 666 34.76 -37.23 25.32
C LYS A 666 35.23 -37.34 23.87
N THR A 667 35.89 -36.35 23.22
CA THR A 667 36.26 -36.53 21.80
C THR A 667 37.73 -36.20 21.50
N THR A 668 38.50 -37.23 21.11
CA THR A 668 39.79 -37.15 20.41
C THR A 668 39.67 -37.23 18.90
N GLU A 669 38.44 -37.06 18.34
CA GLU A 669 38.17 -37.20 16.90
C GLU A 669 38.28 -35.87 16.17
N ASP A 670 38.84 -35.94 14.96
CA ASP A 670 38.99 -34.80 14.07
C ASP A 670 37.71 -34.52 13.30
N PHE A 671 37.36 -33.24 13.19
CA PHE A 671 36.30 -32.74 12.28
C PHE A 671 36.93 -32.15 11.03
N ASP A 672 36.41 -32.50 9.88
CA ASP A 672 36.83 -31.92 8.59
C ASP A 672 36.00 -30.68 8.34
N VAL A 673 36.64 -29.52 8.37
CA VAL A 673 36.00 -28.21 8.18
C VAL A 673 36.43 -27.64 6.85
N SER A 674 35.46 -27.25 6.02
CA SER A 674 35.72 -26.68 4.70
C SER A 674 34.83 -25.49 4.38
N LEU A 675 35.41 -24.50 3.70
CA LEU A 675 34.73 -23.31 3.20
C LEU A 675 34.76 -23.30 1.67
N MET A 676 33.59 -23.18 1.05
CA MET A 676 33.45 -23.17 -0.41
C MET A 676 32.72 -21.91 -0.86
N ASP A 677 33.03 -21.42 -2.06
CA ASP A 677 32.21 -20.41 -2.70
C ASP A 677 30.93 -21.02 -3.30
N MET A 678 30.03 -20.17 -3.85
CA MET A 678 28.77 -20.62 -4.41
C MET A 678 28.91 -21.48 -5.68
N SER A 679 30.09 -21.52 -6.29
CA SER A 679 30.40 -22.43 -7.41
C SER A 679 30.89 -23.82 -6.95
N GLY A 680 31.06 -24.01 -5.64
CA GLY A 680 31.58 -25.22 -5.02
C GLY A 680 33.13 -25.28 -4.97
N ARG A 681 33.82 -24.18 -5.33
CA ARG A 681 35.28 -24.12 -5.26
C ARG A 681 35.73 -24.01 -3.80
N MET A 682 36.66 -24.88 -3.41
CA MET A 682 37.21 -24.93 -2.08
C MET A 682 38.12 -23.70 -1.80
N MET A 683 37.81 -22.96 -0.75
CA MET A 683 38.57 -21.80 -0.29
C MET A 683 39.47 -22.16 0.89
N PHE A 684 38.98 -22.95 1.83
CA PHE A 684 39.71 -23.49 2.97
C PHE A 684 39.26 -24.90 3.26
N GLN A 685 40.20 -25.72 3.75
CA GLN A 685 39.90 -27.03 4.32
C GLN A 685 40.91 -27.34 5.40
N GLN A 686 40.43 -27.80 6.56
CA GLN A 686 41.28 -28.16 7.69
C GLN A 686 40.58 -29.15 8.60
N LYS A 687 41.35 -30.09 9.18
CA LYS A 687 40.89 -30.96 10.27
C LYS A 687 41.14 -30.25 11.60
N ILE A 688 40.12 -30.20 12.44
CA ILE A 688 40.17 -29.54 13.75
C ILE A 688 39.55 -30.40 14.84
N GLN A 689 40.00 -30.24 16.06
CA GLN A 689 39.42 -30.90 17.25
C GLN A 689 38.63 -29.94 18.12
N ASN A 690 38.96 -28.63 18.11
CA ASN A 690 38.34 -27.62 18.97
C ASN A 690 37.88 -26.40 18.16
N ASN A 691 38.81 -25.55 17.73
CA ASN A 691 38.54 -24.33 17.00
C ASN A 691 39.58 -24.04 15.92
N VAL A 692 39.19 -23.24 14.95
CA VAL A 692 40.10 -22.69 13.94
C VAL A 692 39.72 -21.24 13.65
N GLU A 693 40.69 -20.40 13.43
CA GLU A 693 40.53 -19.05 12.94
C GLU A 693 41.21 -18.96 11.54
N TRP A 694 40.44 -18.57 10.53
CA TRP A 694 40.98 -18.37 9.21
C TRP A 694 41.14 -16.89 8.89
N SER A 695 42.28 -16.50 8.33
CA SER A 695 42.43 -15.19 7.71
C SER A 695 41.71 -15.19 6.36
N THR A 696 40.75 -14.29 6.21
CA THR A 696 39.86 -14.23 5.04
C THR A 696 40.04 -12.96 4.23
N GLU A 697 41.14 -12.18 4.48
CA GLU A 697 41.39 -10.91 3.77
C GLU A 697 41.44 -11.05 2.25
N HIS A 698 41.90 -12.19 1.76
CA HIS A 698 42.03 -12.49 0.32
C HIS A 698 40.73 -12.98 -0.33
N LEU A 699 39.67 -13.22 0.45
CA LEU A 699 38.39 -13.66 -0.09
C LEU A 699 37.58 -12.46 -0.59
N PRO A 700 36.96 -12.54 -1.79
CA PRO A 700 36.00 -11.54 -2.24
C PRO A 700 34.77 -11.44 -1.32
N ALA A 701 34.14 -10.27 -1.29
CA ALA A 701 32.81 -10.13 -0.66
C ALA A 701 31.80 -11.07 -1.37
N GLY A 702 30.97 -11.75 -0.60
CA GLY A 702 30.03 -12.71 -1.13
C GLY A 702 29.51 -13.74 -0.15
N ILE A 703 28.79 -14.71 -0.68
CA ILE A 703 28.22 -15.84 0.07
C ILE A 703 29.15 -17.03 -0.06
N TYR A 704 29.41 -17.70 1.06
CA TYR A 704 30.19 -18.93 1.16
C TYR A 704 29.42 -20.00 1.89
N ILE A 705 29.71 -21.25 1.62
CA ILE A 705 29.18 -22.42 2.31
C ILE A 705 30.28 -23.01 3.17
N LEU A 706 30.05 -22.99 4.49
CA LEU A 706 30.85 -23.69 5.47
C LEU A 706 30.27 -25.10 5.68
N LYS A 707 31.11 -26.11 5.56
CA LYS A 707 30.74 -27.51 5.82
C LYS A 707 31.63 -28.05 6.94
N VAL A 708 31.02 -28.66 7.95
CA VAL A 708 31.70 -29.33 9.06
C VAL A 708 31.26 -30.78 9.07
N ALA A 709 32.17 -31.71 8.91
CA ALA A 709 31.92 -33.13 8.85
C ALA A 709 32.70 -33.89 9.94
N GLY A 710 32.02 -34.73 10.72
CA GLY A 710 32.62 -35.56 11.76
C GLY A 710 31.55 -36.35 12.51
N GLN A 711 31.97 -37.44 13.17
CA GLN A 711 31.10 -38.33 13.97
C GLN A 711 29.84 -38.84 13.22
N GLY A 712 29.99 -39.10 11.92
CA GLY A 712 28.86 -39.57 11.09
C GLY A 712 27.82 -38.51 10.74
N ALA A 713 28.04 -37.24 11.10
CA ALA A 713 27.17 -36.12 10.77
C ALA A 713 27.89 -35.06 9.91
N VAL A 714 27.12 -34.37 9.08
CA VAL A 714 27.57 -33.24 8.27
C VAL A 714 26.69 -32.05 8.56
N GLU A 715 27.30 -30.95 9.01
CA GLU A 715 26.65 -29.67 9.19
C GLU A 715 27.07 -28.71 8.05
N THR A 716 26.10 -28.02 7.47
CA THR A 716 26.37 -27.03 6.42
C THR A 716 25.75 -25.70 6.80
N ARG A 717 26.52 -24.60 6.66
CA ARG A 717 26.08 -23.24 6.99
C ARG A 717 26.41 -22.24 5.90
N LYS A 718 25.50 -21.32 5.69
CA LYS A 718 25.75 -20.13 4.90
C LYS A 718 26.47 -19.08 5.76
N VAL A 719 27.60 -18.57 5.27
CA VAL A 719 28.34 -17.46 5.86
C VAL A 719 28.55 -16.35 4.84
N ILE A 720 28.58 -15.13 5.28
CA ILE A 720 28.59 -13.93 4.43
C ILE A 720 29.85 -13.13 4.69
N LYS A 721 30.62 -12.82 3.63
CA LYS A 721 31.77 -11.93 3.62
C LYS A 721 31.34 -10.54 3.15
N TYR A 722 31.66 -9.47 3.88
CA TYR A 722 31.45 -8.07 3.48
C TYR A 722 32.75 -7.38 3.06
#